data_62f0251dae4049c910642c5c81c6a171
#
_entry.id   62f0251dae4049c910642c5c81c6a171
#
_cell.length_a   1.000
_cell.length_b   1.000
_cell.length_c   1.000
_cell.angle_alpha   90.00
_cell.angle_beta   90.00
_cell.angle_gamma   90.00
#
_symmetry.space_group_name_H-M   'P 1'
#
loop_
_entity.id
_entity.type
_entity.pdbx_description
1 polymer ?
#
loop_
_entity_poly.entity_id
_entity_poly.type
_entity_poly.pdbx_seq_one_letter_code
_entity_poly.pdbx_strand_id
1 'polypeptide(L)'
;MRTKLTLLMLMMAATAAFAQPAHYITFNGTDQYVLIPHHEDFNIAADESFTLTGWVRNETYTEYPRYVAKRDMAVQGGSERTGYEFFGSGNAGQSLGLNTPTSTSGHALSIYTGVTVPAGEWMHFALVVDRANNEIRIYHNGQTNNSWAAAVNDWAVTNTHDVFIGAGNNGGAPTYYCNGSFGNVRFYSMALSAEEMNVDLTNSVIDDLSTTMKEHLIAAYDFSTANINDNQLADLSGNGHNGQMVNFSFGGAEILNVTLTQDTQKTGRGNQNDVLLKAAVSFGGDNAVVDLQSMVLNLDGTTDFNDIEEVKVYSTGAVNNFDGRNPQNATLLGSVNPASGDLICNLEGNLVTGTNYLWIVAHVSGNATEGNVIDASLKSITTAEETYELTNPSPAGNREIILAHTLLLQPGDYNSTNYRIPAVITAKDGSIVAVTDKRKYNEGDLPQDIDIVCNRSTDGGHTWSEPYTIALGTGVNHGFGDCALAWSNDDNGLIAGFVGGPGLWNSTPSNPIRTYISRSYDNGQTWTEREDITDFIFGDNCIVPEQRTWRASFFGSGNGLRTSTGRIMFVAAIRETTAQVLYNHAVYSDDNGQTWHVSGRASSSGDEAKVTELVDGRILMSIRHAGNRWYNISEDGGETWQPTTSTWYDIIAPACNGDMIRYTSENQGYNKNRLLHSVPYGSNREKVTVYVSYDEGETWPVSKCIVPYSSAYSSLCILPDGTIGLYVEEAYAGASGYSTVFYNFSLEWLTDGEDTFEPNGVADDQHAFNTLKVYPSPASSFVTIETEGLMAVNILNGMGQLVKSVRVDGDSHVEIDVAGFTPGIYFVEGIEVNGGRKIGRLIVAD
;
A
#
# COMPACT_ATOMS: atom_id res chain seq x y z
N MET A 1 -1.46 -55.06 -7.11
CA MET A 1 -0.64 -53.88 -7.06
C MET A 1 -1.47 -52.76 -6.40
N ARG A 2 -1.18 -52.44 -5.15
CA ARG A 2 -1.89 -51.41 -4.38
C ARG A 2 -1.08 -50.14 -4.46
N THR A 3 -1.60 -49.13 -5.14
CA THR A 3 -1.04 -47.80 -5.21
C THR A 3 -1.43 -47.02 -3.94
N LYS A 4 -0.45 -46.67 -3.10
CA LYS A 4 -0.66 -45.82 -1.94
C LYS A 4 -0.79 -44.37 -2.45
N LEU A 5 -1.96 -43.78 -2.27
CA LEU A 5 -2.21 -42.36 -2.41
C LEU A 5 -1.71 -41.69 -1.12
N THR A 6 -0.58 -41.00 -1.19
CA THR A 6 -0.10 -40.16 -0.10
C THR A 6 -0.76 -38.79 -0.25
N LEU A 7 -1.70 -38.50 0.62
CA LEU A 7 -2.35 -37.21 0.75
C LEU A 7 -1.35 -36.28 1.42
N LEU A 8 -0.73 -35.38 0.65
CA LEU A 8 0.09 -34.29 1.15
C LEU A 8 -0.86 -33.19 1.62
N MET A 9 -1.13 -33.09 2.93
CA MET A 9 -1.78 -31.91 3.50
C MET A 9 -0.80 -30.73 3.41
N LEU A 10 -1.07 -29.83 2.50
CA LEU A 10 -0.46 -28.50 2.49
C LEU A 10 -1.09 -27.73 3.66
N MET A 11 -0.34 -27.57 4.78
CA MET A 11 -0.68 -26.59 5.79
C MET A 11 -0.46 -25.21 5.16
N MET A 12 -1.52 -24.57 4.72
CA MET A 12 -1.55 -23.13 4.56
C MET A 12 -1.40 -22.52 5.96
N ALA A 13 -0.25 -22.00 6.28
CA ALA A 13 -0.10 -21.06 7.37
C ALA A 13 -0.79 -19.76 6.92
N ALA A 14 -2.08 -19.65 7.17
CA ALA A 14 -2.72 -18.35 7.24
C ALA A 14 -2.00 -17.62 8.38
N THR A 15 -1.34 -16.52 8.12
CA THR A 15 -1.02 -15.53 9.14
C THR A 15 -2.36 -14.94 9.57
N ALA A 16 -3.02 -15.61 10.52
CA ALA A 16 -4.16 -15.04 11.20
C ALA A 16 -3.65 -13.75 11.85
N ALA A 17 -4.22 -12.62 11.52
CA ALA A 17 -4.12 -11.44 12.37
C ALA A 17 -4.69 -11.89 13.72
N PHE A 18 -3.82 -12.07 14.72
CA PHE A 18 -4.22 -12.49 16.04
C PHE A 18 -5.10 -11.39 16.64
N ALA A 19 -6.25 -11.76 17.17
CA ALA A 19 -7.10 -10.82 17.87
C ALA A 19 -6.28 -10.23 19.03
N GLN A 20 -6.05 -8.93 19.00
CA GLN A 20 -5.41 -8.21 20.10
C GLN A 20 -6.34 -8.26 21.32
N PRO A 21 -5.81 -8.13 22.56
CA PRO A 21 -6.67 -8.10 23.75
C PRO A 21 -7.67 -6.94 23.64
N ALA A 22 -8.94 -7.23 23.94
CA ALA A 22 -10.01 -6.24 23.89
C ALA A 22 -9.80 -5.11 24.91
N HIS A 23 -9.15 -5.44 26.03
CA HIS A 23 -8.84 -4.52 27.12
C HIS A 23 -7.37 -4.65 27.53
N TYR A 24 -6.76 -3.54 27.93
CA TYR A 24 -5.39 -3.53 28.44
C TYR A 24 -5.14 -2.30 29.31
N ILE A 25 -4.10 -2.37 30.14
CA ILE A 25 -3.60 -1.23 30.92
C ILE A 25 -2.11 -1.08 30.66
N THR A 26 -1.66 0.16 30.48
CA THR A 26 -0.25 0.49 30.27
C THR A 26 0.42 0.80 31.58
N PHE A 27 1.58 0.21 31.81
CA PHE A 27 2.43 0.34 32.99
C PHE A 27 3.61 1.25 32.63
N ASN A 28 4.00 2.14 33.53
CA ASN A 28 4.98 3.20 33.26
C ASN A 28 6.46 2.76 33.28
N GLY A 29 6.73 1.51 33.64
CA GLY A 29 8.12 0.98 33.72
C GLY A 29 8.97 1.51 34.86
N THR A 30 8.38 2.22 35.82
CA THR A 30 9.10 2.87 36.93
C THR A 30 8.69 2.34 38.30
N ASP A 31 7.39 2.23 38.54
CA ASP A 31 6.84 1.91 39.84
C ASP A 31 5.42 1.28 39.85
N GLN A 32 4.85 1.09 38.64
CA GLN A 32 3.54 0.47 38.45
C GLN A 32 3.63 -1.04 38.28
N TYR A 33 2.79 -1.77 39.02
CA TYR A 33 2.67 -3.24 38.93
C TYR A 33 1.36 -3.70 39.56
N VAL A 34 0.96 -4.96 39.28
CA VAL A 34 -0.12 -5.64 40.03
C VAL A 34 0.49 -6.61 41.02
N LEU A 35 0.03 -6.55 42.26
CA LEU A 35 0.40 -7.47 43.31
C LEU A 35 -0.80 -8.39 43.61
N ILE A 36 -0.62 -9.69 43.41
CA ILE A 36 -1.59 -10.71 43.77
C ILE A 36 -1.09 -11.36 45.07
N PRO A 37 -1.81 -11.26 46.19
CA PRO A 37 -1.40 -11.85 47.45
C PRO A 37 -1.14 -13.35 47.33
N HIS A 38 -0.17 -13.85 48.06
CA HIS A 38 0.12 -15.28 48.06
C HIS A 38 -1.11 -16.13 48.37
N HIS A 39 -1.29 -17.18 47.57
CA HIS A 39 -2.22 -18.27 47.78
C HIS A 39 -1.58 -19.59 47.39
N GLU A 40 -1.95 -20.69 48.02
CA GLU A 40 -1.37 -22.03 47.70
C GLU A 40 -1.69 -22.47 46.29
N ASP A 41 -2.79 -22.03 45.69
CA ASP A 41 -3.18 -22.34 44.30
C ASP A 41 -2.13 -21.89 43.25
N PHE A 42 -1.32 -20.87 43.61
CA PHE A 42 -0.18 -20.45 42.75
C PHE A 42 1.09 -21.24 43.02
N ASN A 43 1.12 -22.14 43.98
CA ASN A 43 2.19 -23.11 44.15
C ASN A 43 1.96 -24.31 43.26
N ILE A 44 3.04 -24.88 42.73
CA ILE A 44 2.98 -25.99 41.79
C ILE A 44 3.71 -27.17 42.40
N ALA A 45 2.98 -28.23 42.74
CA ALA A 45 3.59 -29.48 43.27
C ALA A 45 4.45 -30.14 42.19
N ALA A 46 5.34 -31.09 42.61
CA ALA A 46 6.28 -31.74 41.70
C ALA A 46 5.59 -32.61 40.65
N ASP A 47 4.33 -33.02 40.91
CA ASP A 47 3.52 -33.89 40.03
C ASP A 47 2.36 -33.10 39.34
N GLU A 48 2.23 -31.81 39.58
CA GLU A 48 1.18 -30.95 39.01
C GLU A 48 1.67 -30.24 37.75
N SER A 49 0.86 -30.26 36.69
CA SER A 49 1.05 -29.45 35.47
C SER A 49 0.49 -28.05 35.66
N PHE A 50 1.00 -27.10 34.88
CA PHE A 50 0.69 -25.70 35.05
C PHE A 50 0.82 -24.97 33.70
N THR A 51 -0.03 -23.96 33.50
CA THR A 51 0.12 -23.03 32.38
C THR A 51 -0.10 -21.60 32.84
N LEU A 52 0.77 -20.70 32.39
CA LEU A 52 0.64 -19.24 32.50
C LEU A 52 0.58 -18.66 31.10
N THR A 53 -0.45 -17.88 30.81
CA THR A 53 -0.59 -17.17 29.54
C THR A 53 -0.78 -15.67 29.77
N GLY A 54 -0.54 -14.88 28.73
CA GLY A 54 -0.86 -13.45 28.78
C GLY A 54 -0.50 -12.72 27.50
N TRP A 55 -1.07 -11.53 27.36
CA TRP A 55 -0.72 -10.58 26.32
C TRP A 55 0.10 -9.44 26.88
N VAL A 56 1.20 -9.10 26.22
CA VAL A 56 2.06 -7.96 26.54
C VAL A 56 2.45 -7.21 25.30
N ARG A 57 2.53 -5.88 25.42
CA ARG A 57 3.12 -4.99 24.43
C ARG A 57 4.13 -4.09 25.13
N ASN A 58 5.43 -4.25 24.84
CA ASN A 58 6.45 -3.39 25.41
C ASN A 58 6.49 -2.08 24.62
N GLU A 59 6.30 -0.94 25.28
CA GLU A 59 6.45 0.38 24.65
C GLU A 59 7.92 0.73 24.46
N THR A 60 8.70 0.52 25.52
CA THR A 60 10.17 0.56 25.47
C THR A 60 10.72 -0.58 26.30
N TYR A 61 11.92 -1.05 25.95
CA TYR A 61 12.56 -2.11 26.71
C TYR A 61 13.37 -1.56 27.87
N THR A 62 12.94 -1.88 29.07
CA THR A 62 13.76 -1.80 30.28
C THR A 62 14.71 -3.00 30.34
N GLU A 63 15.74 -2.94 31.17
CA GLU A 63 16.63 -4.08 31.37
C GLU A 63 15.87 -5.22 32.06
N TYR A 64 15.66 -6.35 31.35
CA TYR A 64 14.98 -7.55 31.85
C TYR A 64 13.58 -7.30 32.43
N PRO A 65 12.62 -6.71 31.70
CA PRO A 65 11.28 -6.46 32.21
C PRO A 65 10.61 -7.76 32.65
N ARG A 66 10.00 -7.79 33.82
CA ARG A 66 9.23 -8.93 34.32
C ARG A 66 7.78 -8.79 33.89
N TYR A 67 7.28 -9.82 33.22
CA TYR A 67 5.86 -9.87 32.86
C TYR A 67 5.03 -10.47 33.97
N VAL A 68 5.44 -11.64 34.48
CA VAL A 68 4.84 -12.29 35.66
C VAL A 68 5.96 -12.91 36.49
N ALA A 69 5.92 -12.73 37.80
CA ALA A 69 6.89 -13.30 38.73
C ALA A 69 6.26 -13.78 40.04
N LYS A 70 6.56 -15.02 40.46
CA LYS A 70 6.31 -15.57 41.76
C LYS A 70 7.61 -16.10 42.36
N ARG A 71 8.51 -15.21 42.73
CA ARG A 71 9.86 -15.53 43.17
C ARG A 71 10.48 -14.32 43.86
N ASP A 72 11.39 -14.56 44.86
CA ASP A 72 12.26 -13.52 45.41
C ASP A 72 13.65 -13.63 44.82
N MET A 73 14.10 -12.56 44.11
CA MET A 73 15.42 -12.49 43.49
C MET A 73 16.56 -12.14 44.47
N ALA A 74 16.26 -11.61 45.67
CA ALA A 74 17.26 -11.30 46.67
C ALA A 74 17.88 -12.58 47.27
N VAL A 75 17.17 -13.71 47.20
CA VAL A 75 17.64 -14.98 47.73
C VAL A 75 18.64 -15.59 46.75
N GLN A 76 19.91 -15.56 47.09
CA GLN A 76 21.02 -16.12 46.33
C GLN A 76 21.40 -17.51 46.86
N GLY A 77 20.73 -18.55 46.42
CA GLY A 77 21.08 -19.96 46.71
C GLY A 77 20.19 -20.62 47.76
N GLY A 78 19.96 -21.93 47.65
CA GLY A 78 19.13 -22.77 48.50
C GLY A 78 17.71 -22.96 48.03
N SER A 79 16.90 -23.73 48.80
CA SER A 79 15.53 -24.09 48.45
C SER A 79 14.56 -22.90 48.44
N GLU A 80 14.94 -21.78 49.06
CA GLU A 80 14.12 -20.58 49.15
C GLU A 80 14.13 -19.76 47.85
N ARG A 81 14.94 -20.13 46.86
CA ARG A 81 14.97 -19.52 45.53
C ARG A 81 13.88 -20.07 44.59
N THR A 82 12.99 -20.88 45.13
CA THR A 82 11.92 -21.51 44.37
C THR A 82 10.90 -20.51 43.87
N GLY A 83 10.54 -20.59 42.60
CA GLY A 83 9.57 -19.71 41.95
C GLY A 83 9.66 -19.73 40.45
N TYR A 84 8.72 -19.07 39.80
CA TYR A 84 8.71 -18.86 38.40
C TYR A 84 8.73 -17.38 38.03
N GLU A 85 9.36 -17.06 36.93
CA GLU A 85 9.34 -15.72 36.31
C GLU A 85 9.20 -15.88 34.81
N PHE A 86 8.39 -15.04 34.22
CA PHE A 86 8.31 -14.89 32.79
C PHE A 86 8.75 -13.45 32.45
N PHE A 87 9.75 -13.27 31.58
CA PHE A 87 10.38 -11.99 31.39
C PHE A 87 11.00 -11.81 29.99
N GLY A 88 11.17 -10.58 29.57
CA GLY A 88 11.98 -10.23 28.41
C GLY A 88 13.48 -10.25 28.76
N SER A 89 14.34 -10.67 27.85
CA SER A 89 15.78 -10.67 28.04
C SER A 89 16.51 -9.83 27.00
N GLY A 90 17.35 -8.88 27.47
CA GLY A 90 18.19 -8.03 26.62
C GLY A 90 17.59 -6.70 26.19
N ASN A 91 18.43 -5.78 25.69
CA ASN A 91 18.06 -4.39 25.43
C ASN A 91 17.60 -4.12 23.98
N ALA A 92 17.68 -5.09 23.10
CA ALA A 92 17.28 -4.88 21.70
C ALA A 92 17.04 -6.22 21.01
N GLY A 93 15.88 -6.70 21.05
CA GLY A 93 15.53 -8.01 20.53
C GLY A 93 15.29 -8.96 21.69
N GLN A 94 14.07 -8.97 22.13
CA GLN A 94 13.68 -9.61 23.37
C GLN A 94 13.55 -11.10 23.20
N SER A 95 14.24 -11.83 24.04
CA SER A 95 13.96 -13.26 24.23
C SER A 95 13.02 -13.42 25.42
N LEU A 96 12.08 -14.35 25.34
CA LEU A 96 11.31 -14.79 26.49
C LEU A 96 12.15 -15.76 27.31
N GLY A 97 12.10 -15.67 28.62
CA GLY A 97 12.88 -16.52 29.51
C GLY A 97 12.09 -16.97 30.72
N LEU A 98 12.47 -18.12 31.26
CA LEU A 98 11.94 -18.68 32.50
C LEU A 98 13.08 -18.94 33.49
N ASN A 99 12.94 -18.44 34.71
CA ASN A 99 13.85 -18.74 35.79
C ASN A 99 13.14 -19.65 36.80
N THR A 100 13.60 -20.88 36.91
CA THR A 100 13.15 -21.83 37.94
C THR A 100 14.35 -22.39 38.69
N PRO A 101 14.24 -22.72 39.97
CA PRO A 101 15.28 -23.42 40.68
C PRO A 101 15.32 -24.89 40.26
N THR A 102 16.53 -25.47 40.15
CA THR A 102 16.69 -26.94 40.03
C THR A 102 16.95 -27.52 41.42
N SER A 103 16.34 -28.65 41.73
CA SER A 103 16.39 -29.31 43.07
C SER A 103 17.79 -29.79 43.45
N THR A 104 18.73 -29.95 42.52
CA THR A 104 19.99 -30.64 42.80
C THR A 104 21.22 -29.72 42.93
N SER A 105 21.14 -28.43 42.58
CA SER A 105 22.32 -27.58 42.51
C SER A 105 22.14 -26.18 43.10
N GLY A 106 20.98 -25.76 43.51
CA GLY A 106 20.68 -24.37 43.96
C GLY A 106 20.80 -23.32 42.87
N HIS A 107 20.96 -23.70 41.59
CA HIS A 107 21.06 -22.83 40.45
C HIS A 107 19.69 -22.62 39.79
N ALA A 108 19.38 -21.40 39.43
CA ALA A 108 18.20 -21.12 38.60
C ALA A 108 18.41 -21.69 37.19
N LEU A 109 17.43 -22.39 36.70
CA LEU A 109 17.33 -22.73 35.27
C LEU A 109 16.78 -21.51 34.53
N SER A 110 17.58 -20.92 33.66
CA SER A 110 17.12 -19.87 32.75
C SER A 110 17.02 -20.45 31.35
N ILE A 111 15.85 -20.35 30.76
CA ILE A 111 15.56 -20.84 29.42
C ILE A 111 15.29 -19.62 28.54
N TYR A 112 16.10 -19.44 27.53
CA TYR A 112 15.98 -18.34 26.57
C TYR A 112 15.50 -18.90 25.23
N THR A 113 14.41 -18.37 24.70
CA THR A 113 13.83 -18.87 23.43
C THR A 113 14.52 -18.36 22.19
N GLY A 114 15.30 -17.27 22.31
CA GLY A 114 15.88 -16.60 21.16
C GLY A 114 14.85 -15.85 20.27
N VAL A 115 13.60 -15.76 20.70
CA VAL A 115 12.56 -15.01 19.98
C VAL A 115 12.73 -13.52 20.25
N THR A 116 12.76 -12.74 19.19
CA THR A 116 12.77 -11.28 19.25
C THR A 116 11.34 -10.75 19.20
N VAL A 117 10.99 -9.83 20.11
CA VAL A 117 9.70 -9.18 20.14
C VAL A 117 9.90 -7.69 19.89
N PRO A 118 9.42 -7.10 18.78
CA PRO A 118 9.53 -5.67 18.53
C PRO A 118 8.81 -4.82 19.58
N ALA A 119 9.34 -3.64 19.88
CA ALA A 119 8.63 -2.67 20.69
C ALA A 119 7.40 -2.14 19.94
N GLY A 120 6.31 -1.89 20.65
CA GLY A 120 5.04 -1.44 20.07
C GLY A 120 4.16 -2.55 19.50
N GLU A 121 4.64 -3.81 19.46
CA GLU A 121 3.87 -4.94 18.96
C GLU A 121 3.27 -5.77 20.11
N TRP A 122 2.04 -6.22 19.94
CA TRP A 122 1.41 -7.16 20.86
C TRP A 122 1.97 -8.55 20.69
N MET A 123 2.24 -9.20 21.82
CA MET A 123 2.71 -10.56 21.90
C MET A 123 1.86 -11.35 22.87
N HIS A 124 1.29 -12.46 22.42
CA HIS A 124 0.80 -13.49 23.32
C HIS A 124 1.95 -14.37 23.76
N PHE A 125 2.16 -14.49 25.08
CA PHE A 125 3.15 -15.40 25.66
C PHE A 125 2.47 -16.52 26.42
N ALA A 126 3.09 -17.68 26.46
CA ALA A 126 2.67 -18.71 27.38
C ALA A 126 3.86 -19.57 27.84
N LEU A 127 3.77 -19.99 29.10
CA LEU A 127 4.63 -20.98 29.73
C LEU A 127 3.77 -22.19 30.09
N VAL A 128 4.11 -23.34 29.55
CA VAL A 128 3.46 -24.62 29.86
C VAL A 128 4.46 -25.56 30.54
N VAL A 129 4.16 -25.99 31.73
CA VAL A 129 4.88 -27.05 32.46
C VAL A 129 4.04 -28.31 32.36
N ASP A 130 4.46 -29.25 31.55
CA ASP A 130 3.79 -30.51 31.29
C ASP A 130 4.51 -31.68 32.02
N ARG A 131 4.00 -31.99 33.21
CA ARG A 131 4.58 -33.06 34.04
C ARG A 131 4.36 -34.43 33.46
N ALA A 132 3.23 -34.66 32.81
CA ALA A 132 2.89 -35.94 32.22
C ALA A 132 3.85 -36.34 31.11
N ASN A 133 4.31 -35.37 30.31
CA ASN A 133 5.25 -35.57 29.22
C ASN A 133 6.69 -35.19 29.60
N ASN A 134 6.94 -34.73 30.82
CA ASN A 134 8.23 -34.21 31.29
C ASN A 134 8.83 -33.14 30.40
N GLU A 135 8.00 -32.14 30.05
CA GLU A 135 8.35 -31.06 29.14
C GLU A 135 8.03 -29.67 29.71
N ILE A 136 8.86 -28.68 29.32
CA ILE A 136 8.51 -27.26 29.42
C ILE A 136 8.37 -26.71 28.01
N ARG A 137 7.27 -26.05 27.71
CA ARG A 137 7.03 -25.40 26.41
C ARG A 137 6.80 -23.90 26.63
N ILE A 138 7.45 -23.10 25.83
CA ILE A 138 7.22 -21.64 25.77
C ILE A 138 6.62 -21.31 24.43
N TYR A 139 5.53 -20.55 24.44
CA TYR A 139 4.83 -20.13 23.24
C TYR A 139 4.98 -18.62 23.05
N HIS A 140 5.09 -18.26 21.80
CA HIS A 140 5.02 -16.90 21.29
C HIS A 140 3.99 -16.88 20.18
N ASN A 141 2.91 -16.09 20.34
CA ASN A 141 1.79 -16.01 19.39
C ASN A 141 1.28 -17.40 18.95
N GLY A 142 1.07 -18.30 19.91
CA GLY A 142 0.57 -19.66 19.66
C GLY A 142 1.58 -20.61 19.05
N GLN A 143 2.80 -20.18 18.74
CA GLN A 143 3.86 -21.01 18.16
C GLN A 143 4.90 -21.34 19.23
N THR A 144 5.30 -22.60 19.32
CA THR A 144 6.43 -23.00 20.15
C THR A 144 7.61 -23.39 19.26
N ASN A 145 8.77 -22.80 19.52
CA ASN A 145 10.00 -23.14 18.81
C ASN A 145 10.86 -24.17 19.55
N ASN A 146 10.56 -24.39 20.81
CA ASN A 146 11.40 -25.23 21.67
C ASN A 146 10.56 -25.96 22.71
N SER A 147 10.76 -27.27 22.82
CA SER A 147 10.41 -28.05 24.00
C SER A 147 11.69 -28.47 24.71
N TRP A 148 11.77 -28.27 26.01
CA TRP A 148 12.90 -28.76 26.80
C TRP A 148 12.42 -29.97 27.61
N ALA A 149 12.97 -31.15 27.29
CA ALA A 149 12.97 -32.31 28.18
C ALA A 149 13.99 -32.03 29.29
N ALA A 150 13.60 -31.21 30.26
CA ALA A 150 14.39 -31.01 31.45
C ALA A 150 13.86 -31.96 32.54
N ALA A 151 14.67 -32.26 33.54
CA ALA A 151 14.22 -32.91 34.74
C ALA A 151 13.12 -32.09 35.47
N VAL A 152 11.93 -32.03 34.86
CA VAL A 152 10.77 -31.25 35.32
C VAL A 152 10.12 -31.96 36.51
N ASN A 153 10.40 -33.28 36.67
CA ASN A 153 9.77 -34.13 37.64
C ASN A 153 10.27 -33.96 39.10
N ASP A 154 11.39 -33.24 39.27
CA ASP A 154 12.05 -33.16 40.58
C ASP A 154 11.91 -31.83 41.30
N TRP A 155 11.18 -30.85 40.78
CA TRP A 155 11.02 -29.57 41.46
C TRP A 155 9.59 -29.18 41.68
N ALA A 156 9.31 -28.68 42.85
CA ALA A 156 8.06 -28.03 43.20
C ALA A 156 8.26 -26.51 43.31
N VAL A 157 7.28 -25.72 42.93
CA VAL A 157 7.23 -24.30 43.25
C VAL A 157 6.33 -24.12 44.47
N THR A 158 6.94 -24.23 45.64
CA THR A 158 6.27 -23.98 46.93
C THR A 158 7.00 -22.85 47.63
N ASN A 159 6.37 -21.70 47.71
CA ASN A 159 6.87 -20.54 48.41
C ASN A 159 5.70 -19.68 48.92
N THR A 160 6.01 -18.71 49.76
CA THR A 160 5.01 -17.79 50.32
C THR A 160 5.08 -16.40 49.70
N HIS A 161 5.69 -16.29 48.54
CA HIS A 161 5.81 -15.00 47.83
C HIS A 161 4.53 -14.66 47.08
N ASP A 162 4.20 -13.39 47.04
CA ASP A 162 3.14 -12.84 46.19
C ASP A 162 3.46 -13.02 44.71
N VAL A 163 2.44 -12.97 43.86
CA VAL A 163 2.60 -12.91 42.42
C VAL A 163 2.63 -11.46 41.96
N PHE A 164 3.58 -11.09 41.15
CA PHE A 164 3.73 -9.77 40.52
C PHE A 164 3.40 -9.87 39.05
N ILE A 165 2.60 -8.93 38.53
CA ILE A 165 2.47 -8.69 37.11
C ILE A 165 3.08 -7.31 36.80
N GLY A 166 3.98 -7.24 35.81
CA GLY A 166 4.67 -6.02 35.39
C GLY A 166 5.86 -5.62 36.24
N ALA A 167 6.25 -6.42 37.21
CA ALA A 167 7.48 -6.26 38.00
C ALA A 167 7.97 -7.61 38.56
N GLY A 168 9.19 -7.63 39.06
CA GLY A 168 9.76 -8.74 39.85
C GLY A 168 9.89 -8.36 41.31
N ASN A 169 10.10 -9.37 42.18
CA ASN A 169 10.34 -9.19 43.61
C ASN A 169 11.83 -9.33 43.95
N ASN A 170 12.37 -8.43 44.77
CA ASN A 170 13.74 -8.48 45.26
C ASN A 170 13.75 -8.13 46.77
N GLY A 171 13.64 -9.13 47.62
CA GLY A 171 13.58 -8.97 49.10
C GLY A 171 12.34 -8.24 49.59
N GLY A 172 11.19 -8.41 48.95
CA GLY A 172 9.96 -7.68 49.21
C GLY A 172 9.86 -6.31 48.54
N ALA A 173 10.89 -5.88 47.80
CA ALA A 173 10.87 -4.66 46.99
C ALA A 173 10.66 -4.98 45.50
N PRO A 174 9.67 -4.35 44.87
CA PRO A 174 9.47 -4.52 43.42
C PRO A 174 10.63 -3.97 42.61
N THR A 175 10.99 -4.63 41.50
CA THR A 175 12.10 -4.27 40.61
C THR A 175 11.87 -4.77 39.21
N TYR A 176 12.72 -4.34 38.23
CA TYR A 176 12.63 -4.74 36.82
C TYR A 176 11.23 -4.52 36.21
N TYR A 177 10.73 -3.33 36.44
CA TYR A 177 9.40 -2.91 35.99
C TYR A 177 9.28 -2.98 34.47
N CYS A 178 8.12 -3.43 33.99
CA CYS A 178 7.78 -3.46 32.58
C CYS A 178 7.22 -2.10 32.14
N ASN A 179 7.82 -1.49 31.13
CA ASN A 179 7.24 -0.35 30.44
C ASN A 179 6.45 -0.88 29.23
N GLY A 180 5.16 -1.09 29.44
CA GLY A 180 4.33 -1.72 28.41
C GLY A 180 2.90 -1.95 28.88
N SER A 181 2.10 -2.45 27.96
CA SER A 181 0.69 -2.74 28.20
C SER A 181 0.48 -4.22 28.43
N PHE A 182 -0.43 -4.56 29.36
CA PHE A 182 -0.86 -5.91 29.62
C PHE A 182 -2.33 -6.08 29.24
N GLY A 183 -2.62 -7.15 28.50
CA GLY A 183 -3.95 -7.69 28.29
C GLY A 183 -4.18 -8.95 29.12
N ASN A 184 -5.06 -9.84 28.66
CA ASN A 184 -5.43 -11.05 29.41
C ASN A 184 -4.23 -11.80 30.00
N VAL A 185 -4.22 -11.99 31.34
CA VAL A 185 -3.26 -12.84 32.03
C VAL A 185 -4.02 -13.95 32.73
N ARG A 186 -3.67 -15.22 32.47
CA ARG A 186 -4.39 -16.39 33.01
C ARG A 186 -3.43 -17.44 33.54
N PHE A 187 -3.86 -18.08 34.62
CA PHE A 187 -3.17 -19.17 35.30
C PHE A 187 -4.03 -20.42 35.27
N TYR A 188 -3.49 -21.55 34.88
CA TYR A 188 -4.19 -22.82 34.77
C TYR A 188 -3.47 -23.92 35.56
N SER A 189 -4.21 -24.76 36.28
CA SER A 189 -3.74 -25.99 36.95
C SER A 189 -3.62 -27.19 36.01
N MET A 190 -3.35 -26.95 34.73
CA MET A 190 -3.17 -27.95 33.70
C MET A 190 -2.13 -27.52 32.66
N ALA A 191 -1.58 -28.49 31.92
CA ALA A 191 -0.78 -28.21 30.76
C ALA A 191 -1.68 -28.06 29.54
N LEU A 192 -1.81 -26.84 28.99
CA LEU A 192 -2.60 -26.61 27.78
C LEU A 192 -1.95 -27.33 26.57
N SER A 193 -2.76 -28.04 25.81
CA SER A 193 -2.39 -28.56 24.49
C SER A 193 -2.24 -27.43 23.47
N ALA A 194 -1.69 -27.73 22.31
CA ALA A 194 -1.57 -26.74 21.23
C ALA A 194 -2.94 -26.22 20.74
N GLU A 195 -3.96 -27.06 20.80
CA GLU A 195 -5.34 -26.68 20.44
C GLU A 195 -5.95 -25.75 21.49
N GLU A 196 -5.83 -26.10 22.78
CA GLU A 196 -6.27 -25.24 23.88
C GLU A 196 -5.49 -23.94 23.96
N MET A 197 -4.20 -23.94 23.64
CA MET A 197 -3.37 -22.74 23.52
C MET A 197 -3.89 -21.79 22.43
N ASN A 198 -4.33 -22.36 21.31
CA ASN A 198 -4.95 -21.56 20.26
C ASN A 198 -6.32 -20.99 20.68
N VAL A 199 -7.08 -21.73 21.47
CA VAL A 199 -8.33 -21.22 22.08
C VAL A 199 -8.02 -20.07 23.03
N ASP A 200 -7.03 -20.18 23.91
CA ASP A 200 -6.62 -19.12 24.84
C ASP A 200 -6.14 -17.85 24.11
N LEU A 201 -5.34 -18.04 23.06
CA LEU A 201 -4.82 -16.98 22.20
C LEU A 201 -5.94 -16.18 21.50
N THR A 202 -6.98 -16.85 21.03
CA THR A 202 -8.02 -16.23 20.19
C THR A 202 -9.22 -15.69 20.95
N ASN A 203 -9.38 -16.07 22.24
CA ASN A 203 -10.54 -15.69 23.03
C ASN A 203 -10.15 -14.74 24.18
N SER A 204 -10.53 -13.49 24.07
CA SER A 204 -10.33 -12.49 25.12
C SER A 204 -11.30 -12.68 26.28
N VAL A 205 -12.46 -13.29 26.05
CA VAL A 205 -13.54 -13.48 27.05
C VAL A 205 -13.45 -14.87 27.65
N ILE A 206 -13.54 -14.97 28.99
CA ILE A 206 -13.49 -16.27 29.70
C ILE A 206 -14.64 -17.19 29.30
N ASP A 207 -15.82 -16.64 29.02
CA ASP A 207 -16.98 -17.41 28.61
C ASP A 207 -16.78 -18.22 27.35
N ASP A 208 -15.88 -17.82 26.49
CA ASP A 208 -15.54 -18.51 25.23
C ASP A 208 -14.49 -19.63 25.39
N LEU A 209 -13.91 -19.78 26.60
CA LEU A 209 -13.00 -20.90 26.90
C LEU A 209 -13.77 -22.22 26.99
N SER A 210 -13.09 -23.34 26.70
CA SER A 210 -13.67 -24.67 26.86
C SER A 210 -14.04 -24.95 28.31
N THR A 211 -14.99 -25.87 28.54
CA THR A 211 -15.40 -26.26 29.92
C THR A 211 -14.17 -26.76 30.71
N THR A 212 -13.33 -27.57 30.12
CA THR A 212 -12.12 -28.10 30.76
C THR A 212 -11.16 -26.96 31.15
N MET A 213 -10.93 -26.00 30.28
CA MET A 213 -10.06 -24.85 30.60
C MET A 213 -10.63 -24.02 31.76
N LYS A 214 -11.96 -23.79 31.81
CA LYS A 214 -12.62 -23.07 32.89
C LYS A 214 -12.50 -23.79 34.25
N GLU A 215 -12.65 -25.10 34.26
CA GLU A 215 -12.54 -25.93 35.47
C GLU A 215 -11.12 -25.95 36.06
N HIS A 216 -10.09 -25.70 35.23
CA HIS A 216 -8.68 -25.66 35.64
C HIS A 216 -8.13 -24.22 35.76
N LEU A 217 -8.98 -23.20 35.64
CA LEU A 217 -8.55 -21.80 35.74
C LEU A 217 -8.30 -21.45 37.22
N ILE A 218 -7.07 -21.12 37.56
CA ILE A 218 -6.64 -20.66 38.89
C ILE A 218 -7.02 -19.19 39.10
N ALA A 219 -6.59 -18.35 38.17
CA ALA A 219 -6.86 -16.90 38.16
C ALA A 219 -6.89 -16.36 36.71
N ALA A 220 -7.69 -15.30 36.51
CA ALA A 220 -7.78 -14.65 35.22
C ALA A 220 -8.05 -13.15 35.35
N TYR A 221 -7.28 -12.35 34.61
CA TYR A 221 -7.33 -10.90 34.59
C TYR A 221 -7.41 -10.41 33.16
N ASP A 222 -8.42 -9.63 32.81
CA ASP A 222 -8.61 -9.07 31.47
C ASP A 222 -8.16 -7.61 31.31
N PHE A 223 -7.72 -6.98 32.40
CA PHE A 223 -7.32 -5.58 32.49
C PHE A 223 -8.35 -4.57 31.96
N SER A 224 -9.64 -4.95 31.97
CA SER A 224 -10.72 -4.01 31.75
C SER A 224 -10.88 -3.12 33.01
N THR A 225 -11.01 -1.80 32.80
CA THR A 225 -11.24 -0.87 33.88
C THR A 225 -12.58 -1.14 34.59
N ALA A 226 -13.57 -1.74 33.91
CA ALA A 226 -14.81 -2.22 34.51
C ALA A 226 -14.57 -3.28 35.60
N ASN A 227 -13.44 -3.97 35.57
CA ASN A 227 -13.04 -5.00 36.53
C ASN A 227 -12.02 -4.47 37.58
N ILE A 228 -11.83 -3.15 37.64
CA ILE A 228 -10.98 -2.48 38.65
C ILE A 228 -11.85 -1.63 39.53
N ASN A 229 -11.76 -1.87 40.84
CA ASN A 229 -12.46 -1.10 41.86
C ASN A 229 -11.49 -0.81 43.01
N ASP A 230 -11.36 0.45 43.42
CA ASP A 230 -10.45 0.90 44.48
C ASP A 230 -9.00 0.36 44.29
N ASN A 231 -8.47 0.42 43.09
CA ASN A 231 -7.16 -0.16 42.71
C ASN A 231 -7.10 -1.69 42.93
N GLN A 232 -8.18 -2.39 43.02
CA GLN A 232 -8.24 -3.85 42.95
C GLN A 232 -8.66 -4.32 41.56
N LEU A 233 -7.81 -5.12 40.91
CA LEU A 233 -8.11 -5.82 39.66
C LEU A 233 -8.83 -7.14 40.02
N ALA A 234 -10.05 -7.30 39.55
CA ALA A 234 -10.87 -8.47 39.87
C ALA A 234 -10.31 -9.74 39.20
N ASP A 235 -10.28 -10.83 39.92
CA ASP A 235 -10.07 -12.17 39.40
C ASP A 235 -11.39 -12.70 38.82
N LEU A 236 -11.40 -12.91 37.49
CA LEU A 236 -12.57 -13.35 36.72
C LEU A 236 -12.74 -14.88 36.74
N SER A 237 -11.80 -15.65 37.31
CA SER A 237 -11.95 -17.10 37.44
C SER A 237 -13.05 -17.50 38.43
N GLY A 238 -13.39 -16.60 39.35
CA GLY A 238 -14.31 -16.87 40.46
C GLY A 238 -13.63 -17.41 41.71
N ASN A 239 -12.30 -17.62 41.70
CA ASN A 239 -11.56 -18.16 42.87
C ASN A 239 -11.16 -17.06 43.88
N GLY A 240 -11.33 -15.77 43.51
CA GLY A 240 -11.16 -14.64 44.44
C GLY A 240 -9.72 -14.16 44.62
N HIS A 241 -8.84 -14.48 43.71
CA HIS A 241 -7.44 -14.04 43.71
C HIS A 241 -7.26 -12.63 43.16
N ASN A 242 -7.95 -11.64 43.71
CA ASN A 242 -7.89 -10.26 43.22
C ASN A 242 -6.48 -9.68 43.35
N GLY A 243 -6.06 -8.91 42.35
CA GLY A 243 -4.78 -8.21 42.33
C GLY A 243 -4.90 -6.78 42.86
N GLN A 244 -3.91 -6.31 43.61
CA GLN A 244 -3.76 -4.91 44.00
C GLN A 244 -2.97 -4.18 42.92
N MET A 245 -3.55 -3.16 42.33
CA MET A 245 -2.86 -2.28 41.38
C MET A 245 -2.10 -1.19 42.13
N VAL A 246 -0.77 -1.23 42.09
CA VAL A 246 0.09 -0.38 42.91
C VAL A 246 0.60 0.80 42.07
N ASN A 247 0.49 2.00 42.63
CA ASN A 247 0.87 3.27 42.02
C ASN A 247 0.13 3.61 40.69
N PHE A 248 -1.02 2.99 40.47
CA PHE A 248 -1.94 3.46 39.45
C PHE A 248 -2.80 4.60 40.04
N SER A 249 -2.96 5.62 39.23
CA SER A 249 -3.93 6.69 39.49
C SER A 249 -5.01 6.57 38.43
N PHE A 250 -6.15 6.07 38.80
CA PHE A 250 -7.32 6.12 37.96
C PHE A 250 -8.02 7.43 38.33
N GLY A 251 -7.63 8.55 37.69
CA GLY A 251 -8.31 9.85 37.80
C GLY A 251 -9.63 9.82 37.04
N GLY A 252 -10.45 10.88 37.14
CA GLY A 252 -11.68 10.99 36.33
C GLY A 252 -11.42 10.79 34.82
N ALA A 253 -12.45 10.37 34.08
CA ALA A 253 -12.41 10.19 32.64
C ALA A 253 -12.03 11.51 31.95
N GLU A 254 -10.82 11.62 31.41
CA GLU A 254 -10.31 12.86 30.82
C GLU A 254 -9.44 12.60 29.58
N ILE A 255 -9.46 13.55 28.64
CA ILE A 255 -8.52 13.58 27.52
C ILE A 255 -7.18 14.12 28.03
N LEU A 256 -6.16 13.27 28.07
CA LEU A 256 -4.82 13.61 28.56
C LEU A 256 -4.04 14.40 27.52
N ASN A 257 -4.18 14.05 26.24
CA ASN A 257 -3.48 14.68 25.13
C ASN A 257 -4.15 14.37 23.79
N VAL A 258 -4.03 15.28 22.84
CA VAL A 258 -4.40 15.07 21.43
C VAL A 258 -3.23 15.45 20.55
N THR A 259 -2.72 14.49 19.79
CA THR A 259 -1.68 14.74 18.80
C THR A 259 -2.29 14.69 17.40
N LEU A 260 -2.16 15.81 16.66
CA LEU A 260 -2.65 15.92 15.29
C LEU A 260 -1.53 15.63 14.29
N THR A 261 -1.91 14.97 13.21
CA THR A 261 -1.04 14.79 12.02
C THR A 261 -1.84 15.20 10.78
N GLN A 262 -1.32 16.18 10.02
CA GLN A 262 -1.87 16.58 8.72
C GLN A 262 -1.44 15.58 7.65
N ASP A 263 -2.37 15.12 6.82
CA ASP A 263 -2.05 14.41 5.59
C ASP A 263 -1.77 15.43 4.47
N THR A 264 -0.64 15.28 3.80
CA THR A 264 -0.18 16.20 2.73
C THR A 264 -0.04 15.51 1.37
N GLN A 265 -0.57 14.30 1.23
CA GLN A 265 -0.70 13.67 -0.09
C GLN A 265 -1.65 14.50 -0.96
N LYS A 266 -1.50 14.38 -2.28
CA LYS A 266 -2.49 14.94 -3.19
C LYS A 266 -3.85 14.26 -2.98
N THR A 267 -4.92 14.90 -3.42
CA THR A 267 -6.26 14.31 -3.46
C THR A 267 -6.81 14.37 -4.87
N GLY A 268 -7.65 13.41 -5.23
CA GLY A 268 -8.32 13.35 -6.53
C GLY A 268 -9.76 13.83 -6.48
N ARG A 269 -10.29 14.35 -7.60
CA ARG A 269 -11.72 14.61 -7.76
C ARG A 269 -12.52 13.34 -7.48
N GLY A 270 -13.62 13.45 -6.75
CA GLY A 270 -14.52 12.34 -6.43
C GLY A 270 -14.01 11.38 -5.37
N ASN A 271 -12.83 11.59 -4.80
CA ASN A 271 -12.33 10.77 -3.71
C ASN A 271 -13.21 10.92 -2.47
N GLN A 272 -13.55 9.79 -1.81
CA GLN A 272 -14.60 9.79 -0.79
C GLN A 272 -14.11 9.82 0.65
N ASN A 273 -12.93 9.34 0.94
CA ASN A 273 -12.43 9.20 2.31
C ASN A 273 -10.95 9.58 2.41
N ASP A 274 -10.56 10.67 1.77
CA ASP A 274 -9.19 11.15 1.85
C ASP A 274 -8.94 11.81 3.20
N VAL A 275 -7.95 11.30 3.93
CA VAL A 275 -7.61 11.79 5.26
C VAL A 275 -7.10 13.22 5.18
N LEU A 276 -7.72 14.14 5.92
CA LEU A 276 -7.20 15.49 6.15
C LEU A 276 -6.35 15.51 7.42
N LEU A 277 -6.93 15.04 8.54
CA LEU A 277 -6.28 15.00 9.83
C LEU A 277 -6.41 13.63 10.48
N LYS A 278 -5.35 13.16 11.11
CA LYS A 278 -5.38 12.10 12.10
C LYS A 278 -5.24 12.71 13.50
N ALA A 279 -6.17 12.42 14.39
CA ALA A 279 -6.08 12.78 15.80
C ALA A 279 -5.82 11.52 16.65
N ALA A 280 -4.64 11.44 17.25
CA ALA A 280 -4.33 10.43 18.26
C ALA A 280 -4.72 11.01 19.63
N VAL A 281 -5.84 10.53 20.17
CA VAL A 281 -6.43 10.98 21.44
C VAL A 281 -5.98 10.04 22.54
N SER A 282 -5.14 10.50 23.46
CA SER A 282 -4.77 9.78 24.67
C SER A 282 -5.83 10.05 25.73
N PHE A 283 -6.52 9.01 26.15
CA PHE A 283 -7.63 9.08 27.11
C PHE A 283 -7.32 8.28 28.37
N GLY A 284 -7.48 8.91 29.53
CA GLY A 284 -7.24 8.33 30.86
C GLY A 284 -8.52 8.29 31.69
N GLY A 285 -8.45 7.64 32.86
CA GLY A 285 -9.49 7.63 33.86
C GLY A 285 -10.11 6.28 34.19
N ASP A 286 -10.95 6.26 35.26
CA ASP A 286 -11.55 5.04 35.78
C ASP A 286 -12.68 4.44 34.95
N ASN A 287 -13.17 5.18 33.97
CA ASN A 287 -14.22 4.71 33.08
C ASN A 287 -13.60 4.25 31.75
N ALA A 288 -13.72 2.98 31.45
CA ALA A 288 -13.25 2.40 30.20
C ALA A 288 -13.83 3.05 28.92
N VAL A 289 -14.97 3.74 29.05
CA VAL A 289 -15.75 4.27 27.94
C VAL A 289 -16.36 5.61 28.31
N VAL A 290 -16.08 6.65 27.52
CA VAL A 290 -16.73 7.96 27.59
C VAL A 290 -17.34 8.29 26.23
N ASP A 291 -18.59 8.75 26.22
CA ASP A 291 -19.29 9.12 25.00
C ASP A 291 -18.68 10.39 24.39
N LEU A 292 -18.33 10.31 23.12
CA LEU A 292 -18.02 11.47 22.29
C LEU A 292 -19.32 12.19 21.93
N GLN A 293 -19.35 13.51 22.07
CA GLN A 293 -20.52 14.31 21.74
C GLN A 293 -20.30 15.13 20.48
N SER A 294 -19.15 15.78 20.35
CA SER A 294 -18.84 16.60 19.19
C SER A 294 -17.36 16.93 19.05
N MET A 295 -17.01 17.37 17.86
CA MET A 295 -15.75 18.05 17.54
C MET A 295 -16.02 19.41 16.93
N VAL A 296 -15.17 20.40 17.21
CA VAL A 296 -15.14 21.66 16.50
C VAL A 296 -14.00 21.62 15.47
N LEU A 297 -14.40 21.48 14.23
CA LEU A 297 -13.52 21.52 13.07
C LEU A 297 -13.50 22.92 12.45
N ASN A 298 -12.46 23.22 11.68
CA ASN A 298 -12.41 24.42 10.87
C ASN A 298 -11.63 24.11 9.59
N LEU A 299 -12.10 24.61 8.46
CA LEU A 299 -11.53 24.39 7.13
C LEU A 299 -10.81 25.63 6.58
N ASP A 300 -10.43 26.58 7.44
CA ASP A 300 -9.66 27.77 7.03
C ASP A 300 -8.32 27.32 6.41
N GLY A 301 -7.97 27.88 5.26
CA GLY A 301 -6.88 27.41 4.40
C GLY A 301 -7.35 26.67 3.15
N THR A 302 -8.58 26.14 3.15
CA THR A 302 -9.23 25.57 1.95
C THR A 302 -9.53 26.70 0.94
N THR A 303 -9.17 26.45 -0.32
CA THR A 303 -9.32 27.44 -1.40
C THR A 303 -10.78 27.71 -1.74
N ASP A 304 -11.58 26.65 -1.91
CA ASP A 304 -13.01 26.72 -2.19
C ASP A 304 -13.74 25.57 -1.45
N PHE A 305 -14.72 25.93 -0.62
CA PHE A 305 -15.51 24.93 0.12
C PHE A 305 -16.42 24.10 -0.78
N ASN A 306 -16.73 24.57 -2.01
CA ASN A 306 -17.48 23.78 -3.00
C ASN A 306 -16.68 22.58 -3.56
N ASP A 307 -15.37 22.54 -3.35
CA ASP A 307 -14.53 21.42 -3.71
C ASP A 307 -14.69 20.23 -2.75
N ILE A 308 -15.39 20.41 -1.64
CA ILE A 308 -15.69 19.38 -0.64
C ILE A 308 -17.19 19.14 -0.59
N GLU A 309 -17.65 17.91 -0.72
CA GLU A 309 -19.06 17.55 -0.58
C GLU A 309 -19.44 17.34 0.89
N GLU A 310 -18.57 16.68 1.66
CA GLU A 310 -18.80 16.32 3.05
C GLU A 310 -17.47 16.10 3.78
N VAL A 311 -17.42 16.43 5.06
CA VAL A 311 -16.33 16.04 5.98
C VAL A 311 -16.87 15.01 6.97
N LYS A 312 -16.19 13.87 7.10
CA LYS A 312 -16.57 12.77 7.97
C LYS A 312 -15.53 12.54 9.06
N VAL A 313 -15.97 11.99 10.18
CA VAL A 313 -15.10 11.58 11.27
C VAL A 313 -15.27 10.09 11.49
N TYR A 314 -14.16 9.34 11.38
CA TYR A 314 -14.11 7.91 11.64
C TYR A 314 -13.27 7.61 12.89
N SER A 315 -13.57 6.50 13.56
CA SER A 315 -12.74 5.91 14.62
C SER A 315 -12.25 4.54 14.19
N THR A 316 -10.97 4.27 14.44
CA THR A 316 -10.38 2.92 14.35
C THR A 316 -10.00 2.38 15.74
N GLY A 317 -10.52 3.01 16.81
CA GLY A 317 -10.18 2.65 18.19
C GLY A 317 -8.67 2.76 18.42
N ALA A 318 -8.05 1.70 18.93
CA ALA A 318 -6.61 1.66 19.20
C ALA A 318 -5.74 1.36 17.95
N VAL A 319 -6.33 1.13 16.79
CA VAL A 319 -5.61 0.77 15.57
C VAL A 319 -5.16 2.01 14.80
N ASN A 320 -3.86 2.28 14.73
CA ASN A 320 -3.30 3.41 13.98
C ASN A 320 -3.20 3.09 12.48
N ASN A 321 -4.31 2.71 11.87
CA ASN A 321 -4.38 2.46 10.43
C ASN A 321 -5.81 2.72 9.92
N PHE A 322 -5.92 3.49 8.84
CA PHE A 322 -7.18 3.77 8.16
C PHE A 322 -6.99 3.57 6.65
N ASP A 323 -7.76 2.68 6.06
CA ASP A 323 -7.78 2.49 4.59
C ASP A 323 -9.04 3.16 4.02
N GLY A 324 -8.88 4.33 3.44
CA GLY A 324 -9.98 5.09 2.82
C GLY A 324 -10.65 4.37 1.64
N ARG A 325 -9.97 3.40 1.00
CA ARG A 325 -10.54 2.57 -0.08
C ARG A 325 -11.61 1.62 0.46
N ASN A 326 -11.43 1.16 1.70
CA ASN A 326 -12.33 0.21 2.34
C ASN A 326 -12.42 0.46 3.86
N PRO A 327 -13.22 1.45 4.31
CA PRO A 327 -13.28 1.83 5.72
C PRO A 327 -14.07 0.83 6.60
N GLN A 328 -14.26 -0.43 6.20
CA GLN A 328 -15.03 -1.44 6.96
C GLN A 328 -14.46 -1.71 8.36
N ASN A 329 -13.17 -1.46 8.59
CA ASN A 329 -12.53 -1.59 9.89
C ASN A 329 -12.61 -0.31 10.74
N ALA A 330 -13.32 0.71 10.28
CA ALA A 330 -13.52 1.97 10.96
C ALA A 330 -15.02 2.23 11.20
N THR A 331 -15.33 2.85 12.31
CA THR A 331 -16.69 3.27 12.65
C THR A 331 -16.87 4.73 12.25
N LEU A 332 -17.86 5.03 11.41
CA LEU A 332 -18.27 6.41 11.15
C LEU A 332 -18.93 6.97 12.42
N LEU A 333 -18.39 8.05 12.94
CA LEU A 333 -18.89 8.71 14.13
C LEU A 333 -19.83 9.88 13.84
N GLY A 334 -19.61 10.59 12.73
CA GLY A 334 -20.42 11.73 12.35
C GLY A 334 -19.90 12.39 11.07
N SER A 335 -20.65 13.37 10.60
CA SER A 335 -20.28 14.16 9.44
C SER A 335 -20.79 15.61 9.53
N VAL A 336 -20.19 16.48 8.75
CA VAL A 336 -20.57 17.90 8.67
C VAL A 336 -20.36 18.43 7.26
N ASN A 337 -21.25 19.33 6.82
CA ASN A 337 -21.11 20.02 5.54
C ASN A 337 -20.00 21.07 5.62
N PRO A 338 -19.19 21.22 4.55
CA PRO A 338 -18.14 22.24 4.51
C PRO A 338 -18.71 23.66 4.50
N ALA A 339 -18.13 24.54 5.29
CA ALA A 339 -18.41 25.97 5.32
C ALA A 339 -17.26 26.73 5.98
N SER A 340 -17.27 28.06 5.85
CA SER A 340 -16.31 28.93 6.53
C SER A 340 -16.59 29.01 8.04
N GLY A 341 -15.51 29.16 8.82
CA GLY A 341 -15.58 29.29 10.28
C GLY A 341 -15.66 27.93 10.99
N ASP A 342 -16.10 27.97 12.24
CA ASP A 342 -16.12 26.80 13.09
C ASP A 342 -17.32 25.91 12.78
N LEU A 343 -17.03 24.63 12.54
CA LEU A 343 -17.99 23.59 12.19
C LEU A 343 -18.15 22.64 13.38
N ILE A 344 -19.34 22.57 13.93
CA ILE A 344 -19.64 21.59 14.98
C ILE A 344 -20.06 20.29 14.32
N CYS A 345 -19.21 19.29 14.40
CA CYS A 345 -19.52 17.92 13.98
C CYS A 345 -20.01 17.13 15.20
N ASN A 346 -21.31 16.81 15.23
CA ASN A 346 -21.87 15.91 16.25
C ASN A 346 -21.39 14.50 16.02
N LEU A 347 -21.01 13.80 17.09
CA LEU A 347 -20.43 12.47 17.04
C LEU A 347 -21.27 11.46 17.80
N GLU A 348 -21.40 10.26 17.25
CA GLU A 348 -21.98 9.09 17.90
C GLU A 348 -20.91 8.03 18.05
N GLY A 349 -20.33 7.89 19.22
CA GLY A 349 -19.26 6.95 19.53
C GLY A 349 -18.64 7.25 20.87
N ASN A 350 -17.53 6.58 21.14
CA ASN A 350 -16.89 6.69 22.45
C ASN A 350 -15.36 6.64 22.34
N LEU A 351 -14.69 7.14 23.38
CA LEU A 351 -13.27 6.94 23.65
C LEU A 351 -13.14 5.85 24.72
N VAL A 352 -12.12 5.03 24.57
CA VAL A 352 -11.70 4.04 25.57
C VAL A 352 -10.37 4.44 26.18
N THR A 353 -10.07 4.00 27.39
CA THR A 353 -8.76 4.23 28.02
C THR A 353 -7.62 3.81 27.12
N GLY A 354 -6.60 4.66 26.98
CA GLY A 354 -5.48 4.49 26.08
C GLY A 354 -5.51 5.42 24.87
N THR A 355 -4.84 5.06 23.78
CA THR A 355 -4.82 5.87 22.55
C THR A 355 -5.95 5.47 21.63
N ASN A 356 -6.79 6.44 21.26
CA ASN A 356 -7.84 6.30 20.27
C ASN A 356 -7.47 7.09 19.03
N TYR A 357 -7.63 6.49 17.84
CA TYR A 357 -7.34 7.15 16.57
C TYR A 357 -8.63 7.58 15.90
N LEU A 358 -8.76 8.90 15.70
CA LEU A 358 -9.87 9.53 15.00
C LEU A 358 -9.35 10.12 13.70
N TRP A 359 -10.10 9.91 12.61
CA TRP A 359 -9.72 10.28 11.26
C TRP A 359 -10.74 11.24 10.69
N ILE A 360 -10.32 12.47 10.41
CA ILE A 360 -11.12 13.51 9.75
C ILE A 360 -10.81 13.38 8.27
N VAL A 361 -11.82 13.05 7.47
CA VAL A 361 -11.67 12.75 6.05
C VAL A 361 -12.59 13.63 5.22
N ALA A 362 -12.17 13.95 4.00
CA ALA A 362 -12.97 14.66 3.02
C ALA A 362 -13.59 13.72 1.98
N HIS A 363 -14.82 14.02 1.59
CA HIS A 363 -15.38 13.62 0.32
C HIS A 363 -15.18 14.79 -0.65
N VAL A 364 -14.27 14.61 -1.61
CA VAL A 364 -13.89 15.63 -2.59
C VAL A 364 -14.90 15.63 -3.73
N SER A 365 -15.36 16.81 -4.12
CA SER A 365 -16.33 16.94 -5.21
C SER A 365 -15.76 16.42 -6.54
N GLY A 366 -16.58 15.72 -7.31
CA GLY A 366 -16.23 15.30 -8.67
C GLY A 366 -15.95 16.48 -9.62
N ASN A 367 -16.40 17.68 -9.27
CA ASN A 367 -16.17 18.92 -10.01
C ASN A 367 -15.15 19.85 -9.32
N ALA A 368 -14.43 19.38 -8.33
CA ALA A 368 -13.42 20.17 -7.62
C ALA A 368 -12.39 20.78 -8.57
N THR A 369 -11.88 21.96 -8.24
CA THR A 369 -10.94 22.69 -9.09
C THR A 369 -9.52 22.17 -8.89
N GLU A 370 -8.88 21.73 -9.97
CA GLU A 370 -7.47 21.30 -9.94
C GLU A 370 -6.57 22.47 -9.51
N GLY A 371 -5.61 22.18 -8.64
CA GLY A 371 -4.70 23.16 -8.05
C GLY A 371 -5.23 23.86 -6.80
N ASN A 372 -6.54 23.76 -6.50
CA ASN A 372 -7.06 24.18 -5.20
C ASN A 372 -6.54 23.27 -4.08
N VAL A 373 -6.59 23.76 -2.84
CA VAL A 373 -6.15 23.01 -1.67
C VAL A 373 -7.27 22.82 -0.67
N ILE A 374 -7.23 21.70 0.03
CA ILE A 374 -8.09 21.40 1.17
C ILE A 374 -7.23 21.37 2.43
N ASP A 375 -7.65 22.11 3.43
CA ASP A 375 -7.01 22.18 4.75
C ASP A 375 -8.03 21.95 5.85
N ALA A 376 -7.57 21.48 7.01
CA ALA A 376 -8.43 21.28 8.17
C ALA A 376 -7.68 21.53 9.48
N SER A 377 -8.41 21.98 10.47
CA SER A 377 -7.96 22.08 11.86
C SER A 377 -9.00 21.50 12.80
N LEU A 378 -8.54 21.02 13.96
CA LEU A 378 -9.38 20.51 15.06
C LEU A 378 -9.17 21.39 16.28
N LYS A 379 -10.20 22.15 16.67
CA LYS A 379 -10.13 23.11 17.79
C LYS A 379 -10.42 22.47 19.12
N SER A 380 -11.47 21.66 19.19
CA SER A 380 -11.85 20.99 20.44
C SER A 380 -12.52 19.65 20.21
N ILE A 381 -12.48 18.81 21.23
CA ILE A 381 -13.22 17.54 21.34
C ILE A 381 -14.07 17.63 22.61
N THR A 382 -15.37 17.41 22.48
CA THR A 382 -16.32 17.35 23.60
C THR A 382 -16.76 15.93 23.85
N THR A 383 -16.57 15.48 25.08
CA THR A 383 -17.10 14.22 25.60
C THR A 383 -18.30 14.48 26.52
N ALA A 384 -18.90 13.44 27.05
CA ALA A 384 -19.95 13.59 28.08
C ALA A 384 -19.45 14.24 29.39
N GLU A 385 -18.15 14.23 29.65
CA GLU A 385 -17.53 14.69 30.88
C GLU A 385 -16.86 16.06 30.75
N GLU A 386 -16.24 16.35 29.60
CA GLU A 386 -15.45 17.58 29.38
C GLU A 386 -15.41 18.05 27.93
N THR A 387 -14.96 19.30 27.77
CA THR A 387 -14.48 19.80 26.48
C THR A 387 -12.98 20.06 26.55
N TYR A 388 -12.22 19.35 25.70
CA TYR A 388 -10.77 19.50 25.56
C TYR A 388 -10.46 20.46 24.43
N GLU A 389 -9.84 21.60 24.75
CA GLU A 389 -9.40 22.61 23.77
C GLU A 389 -7.95 22.30 23.33
N LEU A 390 -7.71 22.24 22.03
CA LEU A 390 -6.38 21.96 21.52
C LEU A 390 -5.53 23.25 21.47
N THR A 391 -4.34 23.18 22.04
CA THR A 391 -3.38 24.29 22.03
C THR A 391 -2.72 24.52 20.67
N ASN A 392 -2.66 23.49 19.83
CA ASN A 392 -2.14 23.53 18.48
C ASN A 392 -3.11 22.87 17.48
N PRO A 393 -4.21 23.57 17.12
CA PRO A 393 -5.33 22.98 16.39
C PRO A 393 -5.05 22.74 14.89
N SER A 394 -4.05 23.41 14.31
CA SER A 394 -3.76 23.39 12.88
C SER A 394 -2.30 22.98 12.62
N PRO A 395 -2.04 21.69 12.40
CA PRO A 395 -0.73 21.22 11.95
C PRO A 395 -0.43 21.80 10.55
N ALA A 396 0.85 21.95 10.24
CA ALA A 396 1.27 22.52 8.95
C ALA A 396 1.03 21.54 7.79
N GLY A 397 0.56 22.06 6.66
CA GLY A 397 0.31 21.34 5.42
C GLY A 397 -1.13 21.43 4.96
N ASN A 398 -1.39 20.94 3.76
CA ASN A 398 -2.70 20.81 3.15
C ASN A 398 -2.67 19.72 2.07
N ARG A 399 -3.83 19.37 1.51
CA ARG A 399 -3.93 18.48 0.36
C ARG A 399 -4.28 19.27 -0.89
N GLU A 400 -3.44 19.18 -1.91
CA GLU A 400 -3.70 19.81 -3.21
C GLU A 400 -4.55 18.86 -4.08
N ILE A 401 -5.55 19.42 -4.74
CA ILE A 401 -6.49 18.70 -5.61
C ILE A 401 -5.89 18.55 -7.00
N ILE A 402 -5.91 17.33 -7.52
CA ILE A 402 -5.63 16.98 -8.92
C ILE A 402 -6.80 16.23 -9.54
N LEU A 403 -6.72 15.92 -10.82
CA LEU A 403 -7.84 15.29 -11.55
C LEU A 403 -8.17 13.90 -11.01
N ALA A 404 -7.16 13.03 -10.82
CA ALA A 404 -7.32 11.78 -10.08
C ALA A 404 -6.08 11.46 -9.25
N HIS A 405 -6.28 10.91 -8.06
CA HIS A 405 -5.26 10.37 -7.16
C HIS A 405 -5.77 9.07 -6.57
N THR A 406 -5.19 7.94 -6.98
CA THR A 406 -5.72 6.63 -6.58
C THR A 406 -4.60 5.69 -6.15
N LEU A 407 -4.69 5.23 -4.91
CA LEU A 407 -3.85 4.15 -4.39
C LEU A 407 -4.33 2.82 -5.00
N LEU A 408 -3.51 2.19 -5.86
CA LEU A 408 -3.86 0.92 -6.49
C LEU A 408 -3.54 -0.26 -5.59
N LEU A 409 -2.26 -0.38 -5.22
CA LEU A 409 -1.76 -1.53 -4.48
C LEU A 409 -0.80 -1.06 -3.37
N GLN A 410 -0.93 -1.62 -2.18
CA GLN A 410 -0.04 -1.38 -1.05
C GLN A 410 0.43 -2.68 -0.40
N PRO A 411 1.52 -2.66 0.40
CA PRO A 411 1.92 -3.81 1.19
C PRO A 411 0.77 -4.38 2.01
N GLY A 412 0.54 -5.70 1.91
CA GLY A 412 -0.57 -6.41 2.55
C GLY A 412 -1.74 -6.72 1.61
N ASP A 413 -1.97 -5.93 0.57
CA ASP A 413 -3.04 -6.20 -0.40
C ASP A 413 -2.81 -7.56 -1.08
N TYR A 414 -3.88 -8.32 -1.33
CA TYR A 414 -3.87 -9.61 -2.05
C TYR A 414 -2.78 -10.58 -1.58
N ASN A 415 -2.47 -10.57 -0.27
CA ASN A 415 -1.45 -11.40 0.38
C ASN A 415 -0.04 -11.22 -0.18
N SER A 416 0.34 -10.01 -0.54
CA SER A 416 1.69 -9.64 -0.98
C SER A 416 2.34 -8.68 -0.01
N THR A 417 3.62 -8.90 0.31
CA THR A 417 4.35 -8.03 1.23
C THR A 417 4.83 -6.75 0.59
N ASN A 418 4.99 -6.73 -0.76
CA ASN A 418 5.48 -5.56 -1.47
C ASN A 418 4.93 -5.49 -2.90
N TYR A 419 4.87 -4.27 -3.43
CA TYR A 419 4.56 -3.97 -4.82
C TYR A 419 5.61 -3.01 -5.38
N ARG A 420 6.17 -3.32 -6.55
CA ARG A 420 7.26 -2.57 -7.17
C ARG A 420 7.11 -2.50 -8.69
N ILE A 421 7.94 -1.68 -9.32
CA ILE A 421 8.19 -1.68 -10.76
C ILE A 421 6.93 -1.32 -11.56
N PRO A 422 6.48 -0.06 -11.48
CA PRO A 422 5.29 0.42 -12.19
C PRO A 422 5.56 0.55 -13.69
N ALA A 423 4.59 0.10 -14.48
CA ALA A 423 4.46 0.40 -15.91
C ALA A 423 3.02 0.80 -16.21
N VAL A 424 2.80 1.85 -17.01
CA VAL A 424 1.46 2.30 -17.38
C VAL A 424 1.42 2.72 -18.85
N ILE A 425 0.31 2.38 -19.51
CA ILE A 425 0.05 2.78 -20.89
C ILE A 425 -1.45 3.06 -21.06
N THR A 426 -1.79 4.02 -21.92
CA THR A 426 -3.16 4.22 -22.37
C THR A 426 -3.40 3.34 -23.57
N ALA A 427 -4.39 2.46 -23.49
CA ALA A 427 -4.80 1.61 -24.61
C ALA A 427 -5.63 2.41 -25.63
N LYS A 428 -5.85 1.83 -26.82
CA LYS A 428 -6.50 2.51 -27.95
C LYS A 428 -7.96 2.89 -27.66
N ASP A 429 -8.65 2.16 -26.79
CA ASP A 429 -10.01 2.49 -26.36
C ASP A 429 -10.07 3.58 -25.27
N GLY A 430 -8.92 4.16 -24.92
CA GLY A 430 -8.78 5.19 -23.88
C GLY A 430 -8.66 4.64 -22.46
N SER A 431 -8.73 3.34 -22.27
CA SER A 431 -8.50 2.74 -20.96
C SER A 431 -7.04 2.80 -20.55
N ILE A 432 -6.79 2.89 -19.25
CA ILE A 432 -5.45 2.90 -18.67
C ILE A 432 -5.13 1.48 -18.20
N VAL A 433 -3.97 0.98 -18.61
CA VAL A 433 -3.45 -0.34 -18.24
C VAL A 433 -2.20 -0.15 -17.40
N ALA A 434 -2.26 -0.53 -16.11
CA ALA A 434 -1.16 -0.43 -15.14
C ALA A 434 -0.66 -1.83 -14.78
N VAL A 435 0.65 -2.03 -14.84
CA VAL A 435 1.29 -3.30 -14.53
C VAL A 435 2.31 -3.12 -13.42
N THR A 436 2.41 -4.11 -12.54
CA THR A 436 3.21 -4.05 -11.31
C THR A 436 3.79 -5.42 -10.97
N ASP A 437 5.02 -5.44 -10.44
CA ASP A 437 5.59 -6.60 -9.76
C ASP A 437 4.88 -6.83 -8.42
N LYS A 438 4.17 -7.93 -8.27
CA LYS A 438 3.63 -8.40 -7.00
C LYS A 438 4.67 -9.27 -6.29
N ARG A 439 5.40 -8.70 -5.34
CA ARG A 439 6.50 -9.34 -4.59
C ARG A 439 5.95 -10.00 -3.34
N LYS A 440 5.66 -11.31 -3.43
CA LYS A 440 4.81 -12.04 -2.48
C LYS A 440 5.34 -12.05 -1.04
N TYR A 441 6.65 -12.24 -0.85
CA TYR A 441 7.21 -12.57 0.47
C TYR A 441 8.27 -11.60 0.99
N ASN A 442 8.86 -10.78 0.12
CA ASN A 442 9.89 -9.80 0.46
C ASN A 442 10.04 -8.76 -0.66
N GLU A 443 10.82 -7.71 -0.43
CA GLU A 443 11.07 -6.64 -1.39
C GLU A 443 12.09 -6.96 -2.50
N GLY A 444 12.74 -8.14 -2.43
CA GLY A 444 13.87 -8.50 -3.31
C GLY A 444 13.44 -8.69 -4.76
N ASP A 445 14.37 -8.36 -5.67
CA ASP A 445 14.27 -8.63 -7.10
C ASP A 445 14.39 -10.13 -7.40
N LEU A 446 14.28 -10.51 -8.70
CA LEU A 446 14.57 -11.88 -9.12
C LEU A 446 15.95 -12.33 -8.58
N PRO A 447 16.06 -13.53 -8.04
CA PRO A 447 15.24 -14.73 -8.32
C PRO A 447 14.03 -14.96 -7.39
N GLN A 448 13.54 -13.97 -6.68
CA GLN A 448 12.42 -14.14 -5.75
C GLN A 448 11.12 -14.57 -6.47
N ASP A 449 10.13 -15.02 -5.69
CA ASP A 449 8.81 -15.39 -6.18
C ASP A 449 7.96 -14.12 -6.40
N ILE A 450 7.90 -13.68 -7.64
CA ILE A 450 7.24 -12.45 -8.07
C ILE A 450 6.22 -12.79 -9.16
N ASP A 451 5.02 -12.23 -9.07
CA ASP A 451 4.03 -12.24 -10.14
C ASP A 451 4.04 -10.88 -10.86
N ILE A 452 3.71 -10.89 -12.15
CA ILE A 452 3.33 -9.67 -12.87
C ILE A 452 1.82 -9.57 -12.87
N VAL A 453 1.30 -8.50 -12.25
CA VAL A 453 -0.15 -8.23 -12.15
C VAL A 453 -0.52 -6.97 -12.91
N CYS A 454 -1.77 -6.92 -13.36
CA CYS A 454 -2.32 -5.84 -14.17
C CYS A 454 -3.63 -5.35 -13.57
N ASN A 455 -3.78 -4.02 -13.50
CA ASN A 455 -5.03 -3.34 -13.18
C ASN A 455 -5.44 -2.48 -14.39
N ARG A 456 -6.73 -2.28 -14.58
CA ARG A 456 -7.27 -1.49 -15.68
C ARG A 456 -8.29 -0.47 -15.19
N SER A 457 -8.21 0.76 -15.70
CA SER A 457 -9.19 1.82 -15.47
C SER A 457 -9.85 2.24 -16.80
N THR A 458 -11.14 2.58 -16.75
CA THR A 458 -11.91 3.08 -17.89
C THR A 458 -12.52 4.47 -17.67
N ASP A 459 -12.17 5.11 -16.57
CA ASP A 459 -12.74 6.38 -16.11
C ASP A 459 -11.66 7.42 -15.75
N GLY A 460 -10.52 7.39 -16.44
CA GLY A 460 -9.45 8.36 -16.23
C GLY A 460 -8.61 8.12 -14.98
N GLY A 461 -8.67 6.94 -14.39
CA GLY A 461 -7.87 6.56 -13.22
C GLY A 461 -8.59 6.75 -11.88
N HIS A 462 -9.89 7.07 -11.88
CA HIS A 462 -10.68 7.19 -10.65
C HIS A 462 -10.98 5.84 -10.02
N THR A 463 -11.35 4.85 -10.84
CA THR A 463 -11.57 3.48 -10.37
C THR A 463 -10.77 2.47 -11.20
N TRP A 464 -10.42 1.36 -10.56
CA TRP A 464 -9.57 0.34 -11.15
C TRP A 464 -10.13 -1.06 -10.92
N SER A 465 -9.87 -1.96 -11.87
CA SER A 465 -10.18 -3.38 -11.71
C SER A 465 -9.39 -3.99 -10.56
N GLU A 466 -9.87 -5.11 -10.02
CA GLU A 466 -9.02 -6.01 -9.23
C GLU A 466 -7.79 -6.41 -10.06
N PRO A 467 -6.62 -6.65 -9.41
CA PRO A 467 -5.43 -7.07 -10.12
C PRO A 467 -5.58 -8.48 -10.67
N TYR A 468 -5.27 -8.68 -11.95
CA TYR A 468 -5.21 -9.99 -12.58
C TYR A 468 -3.79 -10.28 -13.08
N THR A 469 -3.43 -11.56 -13.13
CA THR A 469 -2.05 -11.98 -13.35
C THR A 469 -1.73 -12.12 -14.84
N ILE A 470 -0.68 -11.43 -15.31
CA ILE A 470 -0.06 -11.64 -16.64
C ILE A 470 0.90 -12.83 -16.58
N ALA A 471 1.77 -12.88 -15.56
CA ALA A 471 2.72 -13.97 -15.37
C ALA A 471 2.77 -14.38 -13.91
N LEU A 472 2.50 -15.66 -13.65
CA LEU A 472 2.44 -16.26 -12.31
C LEU A 472 3.79 -16.86 -11.94
N GLY A 473 4.45 -16.33 -10.91
CA GLY A 473 5.60 -16.94 -10.25
C GLY A 473 5.20 -18.19 -9.46
N THR A 474 6.08 -19.18 -9.44
CA THR A 474 5.84 -20.46 -8.77
C THR A 474 6.93 -20.83 -7.76
N GLY A 475 7.70 -19.84 -7.32
CA GLY A 475 8.78 -20.02 -6.34
C GLY A 475 10.07 -19.31 -6.74
N VAL A 476 11.07 -19.38 -5.87
CA VAL A 476 12.42 -18.84 -6.13
C VAL A 476 13.01 -19.45 -7.40
N ASN A 477 13.63 -18.64 -8.26
CA ASN A 477 14.08 -18.91 -9.62
C ASN A 477 12.95 -19.14 -10.65
N HIS A 478 11.71 -18.95 -10.28
CA HIS A 478 10.53 -19.10 -11.13
C HIS A 478 9.57 -17.90 -11.06
N GLY A 479 10.04 -16.76 -10.56
CA GLY A 479 9.34 -15.49 -10.57
C GLY A 479 9.54 -14.73 -11.89
N PHE A 480 8.73 -13.67 -12.07
CA PHE A 480 8.76 -12.76 -13.22
C PHE A 480 8.78 -11.32 -12.72
N GLY A 481 9.42 -10.40 -13.46
CA GLY A 481 9.51 -9.00 -13.06
C GLY A 481 9.99 -8.08 -14.18
N ASP A 482 10.14 -6.79 -13.85
CA ASP A 482 10.65 -5.73 -14.74
C ASP A 482 9.82 -5.58 -16.02
N CYS A 483 8.49 -5.43 -15.89
CA CYS A 483 7.60 -5.33 -17.02
C CYS A 483 7.68 -3.96 -17.71
N ALA A 484 7.82 -3.97 -19.02
CA ALA A 484 7.67 -2.82 -19.91
C ALA A 484 6.49 -3.03 -20.86
N LEU A 485 5.76 -1.95 -21.18
CA LEU A 485 4.58 -1.96 -22.04
C LEU A 485 4.81 -1.19 -23.34
N ALA A 486 4.33 -1.70 -24.45
CA ALA A 486 4.33 -0.99 -25.72
C ALA A 486 3.05 -1.28 -26.52
N TRP A 487 2.64 -0.37 -27.40
CA TRP A 487 1.63 -0.68 -28.40
C TRP A 487 2.17 -1.66 -29.45
N SER A 488 1.33 -2.60 -29.87
CA SER A 488 1.59 -3.40 -31.07
C SER A 488 1.04 -2.70 -32.31
N ASN A 489 1.27 -3.29 -33.48
CA ASN A 489 0.65 -2.84 -34.74
C ASN A 489 -0.77 -3.40 -34.95
N ASP A 490 -1.25 -4.22 -34.02
CA ASP A 490 -2.63 -4.71 -34.01
C ASP A 490 -3.60 -3.64 -33.52
N ASP A 491 -4.85 -3.69 -33.95
CA ASP A 491 -5.82 -2.60 -33.70
C ASP A 491 -6.07 -2.30 -32.24
N ASN A 492 -6.11 -3.28 -31.36
CA ASN A 492 -6.29 -3.11 -29.92
C ASN A 492 -5.13 -3.75 -29.14
N GLY A 493 -3.95 -3.74 -29.79
CA GLY A 493 -2.85 -4.56 -29.36
C GLY A 493 -1.87 -3.87 -28.43
N LEU A 494 -1.49 -4.59 -27.38
CA LEU A 494 -0.41 -4.24 -26.47
C LEU A 494 0.58 -5.40 -26.36
N ILE A 495 1.84 -5.09 -26.09
CA ILE A 495 2.90 -6.06 -25.77
C ILE A 495 3.44 -5.71 -24.39
N ALA A 496 3.49 -6.71 -23.51
CA ALA A 496 4.20 -6.69 -22.25
C ALA A 496 5.51 -7.47 -22.41
N GLY A 497 6.65 -6.81 -22.23
CA GLY A 497 7.96 -7.43 -22.21
C GLY A 497 8.49 -7.52 -20.77
N PHE A 498 8.97 -8.69 -20.33
CA PHE A 498 9.40 -8.90 -18.96
C PHE A 498 10.44 -10.01 -18.84
N VAL A 499 11.02 -10.16 -17.65
CA VAL A 499 12.04 -11.18 -17.42
C VAL A 499 11.63 -12.17 -16.34
N GLY A 500 12.28 -13.35 -16.31
CA GLY A 500 12.05 -14.36 -15.28
C GLY A 500 13.21 -15.32 -15.10
N GLY A 501 13.28 -15.99 -13.95
CA GLY A 501 14.27 -17.04 -13.66
C GLY A 501 15.32 -16.65 -12.62
N PRO A 502 16.61 -16.99 -12.82
CA PRO A 502 17.64 -16.97 -11.76
C PRO A 502 18.08 -15.56 -11.32
N GLY A 503 17.51 -14.50 -11.91
CA GLY A 503 17.91 -13.12 -11.65
C GLY A 503 19.19 -12.69 -12.38
N LEU A 504 19.39 -11.40 -12.52
CA LEU A 504 20.41 -10.74 -13.34
C LEU A 504 21.84 -11.23 -13.01
N TRP A 505 22.18 -11.29 -11.74
CA TRP A 505 23.56 -11.56 -11.32
C TRP A 505 23.90 -13.06 -11.27
N ASN A 506 22.91 -13.93 -11.15
CA ASN A 506 23.06 -15.38 -11.19
C ASN A 506 22.98 -15.96 -12.61
N SER A 507 22.54 -15.13 -13.56
CA SER A 507 22.38 -15.52 -14.97
C SER A 507 23.72 -15.86 -15.62
N THR A 508 23.72 -16.91 -16.45
CA THR A 508 24.84 -17.37 -17.28
C THR A 508 24.34 -17.70 -18.69
N PRO A 509 25.21 -17.81 -19.70
CA PRO A 509 24.75 -18.17 -21.06
C PRO A 509 23.99 -19.50 -21.11
N SER A 510 24.39 -20.49 -20.28
CA SER A 510 23.75 -21.81 -20.21
C SER A 510 22.57 -21.91 -19.24
N ASN A 511 22.40 -20.94 -18.37
CA ASN A 511 21.23 -20.79 -17.46
C ASN A 511 20.84 -19.32 -17.38
N PRO A 512 20.28 -18.77 -18.47
CA PRO A 512 19.98 -17.33 -18.55
C PRO A 512 18.75 -16.94 -17.74
N ILE A 513 18.76 -15.70 -17.22
CA ILE A 513 17.51 -14.98 -16.97
C ILE A 513 16.76 -14.90 -18.30
N ARG A 514 15.51 -15.33 -18.33
CA ARG A 514 14.73 -15.41 -19.55
C ARG A 514 14.03 -14.08 -19.83
N THR A 515 13.97 -13.70 -21.10
CA THR A 515 13.18 -12.56 -21.57
C THR A 515 11.93 -13.09 -22.26
N TYR A 516 10.78 -12.58 -21.84
CA TYR A 516 9.47 -13.00 -22.32
C TYR A 516 8.69 -11.82 -22.87
N ILE A 517 7.75 -12.13 -23.77
CA ILE A 517 6.67 -11.22 -24.16
C ILE A 517 5.32 -11.91 -23.91
N SER A 518 4.31 -11.10 -23.62
CA SER A 518 2.90 -11.49 -23.63
C SER A 518 2.11 -10.44 -24.42
N ARG A 519 1.07 -10.84 -25.12
CA ARG A 519 0.29 -9.95 -25.99
C ARG A 519 -1.12 -9.81 -25.48
N SER A 520 -1.66 -8.61 -25.59
CA SER A 520 -3.09 -8.37 -25.53
C SER A 520 -3.60 -7.93 -26.89
N TYR A 521 -4.79 -8.37 -27.26
CA TYR A 521 -5.50 -7.98 -28.46
C TYR A 521 -6.83 -7.27 -28.18
N ASP A 522 -7.06 -6.94 -26.90
CA ASP A 522 -8.31 -6.41 -26.38
C ASP A 522 -8.13 -5.24 -25.40
N ASN A 523 -7.15 -4.37 -25.70
CA ASN A 523 -6.83 -3.21 -24.87
C ASN A 523 -6.45 -3.58 -23.41
N GLY A 524 -5.69 -4.66 -23.23
CA GLY A 524 -5.17 -5.09 -21.94
C GLY A 524 -6.18 -5.83 -21.04
N GLN A 525 -7.35 -6.25 -21.58
CA GLN A 525 -8.32 -7.01 -20.79
C GLN A 525 -7.86 -8.45 -20.54
N THR A 526 -7.26 -9.06 -21.58
CA THR A 526 -6.67 -10.41 -21.47
C THR A 526 -5.28 -10.43 -22.11
N TRP A 527 -4.46 -11.39 -21.67
CA TRP A 527 -3.08 -11.57 -22.14
C TRP A 527 -2.84 -13.01 -22.56
N THR A 528 -2.04 -13.19 -23.61
CA THR A 528 -1.64 -14.51 -24.08
C THR A 528 -0.69 -15.18 -23.09
N GLU A 529 -0.52 -16.49 -23.23
CA GLU A 529 0.62 -17.19 -22.62
C GLU A 529 1.92 -16.51 -23.09
N ARG A 530 2.88 -16.44 -22.16
CA ARG A 530 4.19 -15.82 -22.43
C ARG A 530 4.98 -16.59 -23.49
N GLU A 531 5.64 -15.84 -24.33
CA GLU A 531 6.56 -16.34 -25.37
C GLU A 531 8.00 -16.01 -24.94
N ASP A 532 8.88 -17.01 -24.97
CA ASP A 532 10.30 -16.83 -24.65
C ASP A 532 11.06 -16.30 -25.88
N ILE A 533 11.57 -15.08 -25.77
CA ILE A 533 12.33 -14.41 -26.83
C ILE A 533 13.84 -14.33 -26.53
N THR A 534 14.31 -15.03 -25.49
CA THR A 534 15.71 -14.97 -25.01
C THR A 534 16.71 -15.27 -26.13
N ASP A 535 16.42 -16.28 -26.96
CA ASP A 535 17.33 -16.74 -28.00
C ASP A 535 17.53 -15.74 -29.17
N PHE A 536 16.66 -14.69 -29.24
CA PHE A 536 16.89 -13.54 -30.10
C PHE A 536 17.87 -12.51 -29.53
N ILE A 537 18.09 -12.53 -28.19
CA ILE A 537 18.80 -11.47 -27.48
C ILE A 537 20.18 -11.94 -27.00
N PHE A 538 20.27 -13.09 -26.31
CA PHE A 538 21.53 -13.58 -25.74
C PHE A 538 21.48 -15.06 -25.29
N GLY A 539 22.63 -15.58 -24.83
CA GLY A 539 22.75 -16.92 -24.26
C GLY A 539 23.19 -17.99 -25.27
N ASP A 540 23.52 -19.19 -24.80
CA ASP A 540 24.15 -20.25 -25.63
C ASP A 540 23.40 -20.59 -26.94
N ASN A 541 22.07 -20.44 -26.93
CA ASN A 541 21.21 -20.70 -28.07
C ASN A 541 20.94 -19.46 -28.96
N CYS A 542 21.52 -18.31 -28.63
CA CYS A 542 21.24 -17.07 -29.38
C CYS A 542 21.50 -17.23 -30.85
N ILE A 543 20.58 -16.74 -31.68
CA ILE A 543 20.67 -16.81 -33.15
C ILE A 543 21.85 -15.99 -33.66
N VAL A 544 22.30 -14.94 -32.96
CA VAL A 544 23.46 -14.12 -33.24
C VAL A 544 24.68 -14.69 -32.53
N PRO A 545 25.69 -15.21 -33.26
CA PRO A 545 26.82 -15.91 -32.63
C PRO A 545 27.62 -15.07 -31.64
N GLU A 546 27.74 -13.76 -31.86
CA GLU A 546 28.50 -12.84 -31.00
C GLU A 546 27.85 -12.64 -29.64
N GLN A 547 26.52 -12.80 -29.58
CA GLN A 547 25.72 -12.63 -28.35
C GLN A 547 25.61 -13.91 -27.51
N ARG A 548 26.13 -15.06 -27.98
CA ARG A 548 26.07 -16.33 -27.28
C ARG A 548 26.86 -16.34 -25.96
N THR A 549 27.85 -15.49 -25.86
CA THR A 549 28.65 -15.34 -24.62
C THR A 549 28.08 -14.34 -23.63
N TRP A 550 27.07 -13.59 -24.02
CA TRP A 550 26.42 -12.62 -23.15
C TRP A 550 25.67 -13.32 -22.00
N ARG A 551 25.60 -12.68 -20.88
CA ARG A 551 25.29 -13.37 -19.62
C ARG A 551 23.89 -13.06 -19.07
N ALA A 552 23.37 -11.88 -19.32
CA ALA A 552 22.08 -11.48 -18.77
C ALA A 552 21.52 -10.28 -19.55
N SER A 553 20.20 -10.17 -19.54
CA SER A 553 19.45 -9.03 -20.09
C SER A 553 18.21 -8.81 -19.24
N PHE A 554 17.81 -7.55 -19.03
CA PHE A 554 16.48 -7.22 -18.53
C PHE A 554 16.00 -5.89 -19.14
N PHE A 555 14.69 -5.72 -19.26
CA PHE A 555 14.11 -4.49 -19.79
C PHE A 555 14.04 -3.40 -18.72
N GLY A 556 14.25 -2.14 -19.11
CA GLY A 556 13.88 -1.00 -18.30
C GLY A 556 12.35 -0.90 -18.21
N SER A 557 11.79 -1.22 -17.05
CA SER A 557 10.34 -1.22 -16.82
C SER A 557 9.68 0.13 -17.09
N GLY A 558 8.38 0.17 -17.41
CA GLY A 558 7.63 1.34 -17.82
C GLY A 558 7.30 1.30 -19.30
N ASN A 559 7.50 2.40 -20.04
CA ASN A 559 7.17 2.44 -21.45
C ASN A 559 8.28 1.89 -22.35
N GLY A 560 7.88 1.02 -23.31
CA GLY A 560 8.55 0.81 -24.57
C GLY A 560 8.07 1.82 -25.62
N LEU A 561 8.54 1.70 -26.83
CA LEU A 561 8.25 2.59 -27.95
C LEU A 561 7.65 1.80 -29.11
N ARG A 562 6.60 2.34 -29.72
CA ARG A 562 6.21 2.05 -31.08
C ARG A 562 6.47 3.29 -31.92
N THR A 563 7.38 3.18 -32.92
CA THR A 563 7.71 4.32 -33.78
C THR A 563 6.61 4.61 -34.79
N SER A 564 6.68 5.77 -35.42
CA SER A 564 5.80 6.18 -36.53
C SER A 564 5.85 5.21 -37.73
N THR A 565 6.95 4.48 -37.91
CA THR A 565 7.11 3.45 -38.92
C THR A 565 6.60 2.07 -38.54
N GLY A 566 6.16 1.90 -37.27
CA GLY A 566 5.64 0.64 -36.75
C GLY A 566 6.71 -0.27 -36.14
N ARG A 567 7.98 0.16 -36.00
CA ARG A 567 8.99 -0.56 -35.20
C ARG A 567 8.62 -0.53 -33.74
N ILE A 568 8.63 -1.70 -33.08
CA ILE A 568 8.41 -1.84 -31.64
C ILE A 568 9.77 -1.97 -30.96
N MET A 569 9.98 -1.25 -29.84
CA MET A 569 11.27 -1.19 -29.18
C MET A 569 11.15 -1.17 -27.67
N PHE A 570 11.98 -1.98 -27.01
CA PHE A 570 12.27 -1.91 -25.57
C PHE A 570 13.75 -1.57 -25.38
N VAL A 571 14.10 -1.02 -24.22
CA VAL A 571 15.52 -0.87 -23.86
C VAL A 571 15.91 -1.96 -22.90
N ALA A 572 17.01 -2.66 -23.20
CA ALA A 572 17.59 -3.66 -22.33
C ALA A 572 18.90 -3.17 -21.70
N ALA A 573 19.07 -3.46 -20.42
CA ALA A 573 20.37 -3.41 -19.75
C ALA A 573 20.98 -4.81 -19.84
N ILE A 574 22.11 -4.94 -20.55
CA ILE A 574 22.71 -6.22 -20.90
C ILE A 574 24.08 -6.36 -20.22
N ARG A 575 24.28 -7.51 -19.57
CA ARG A 575 25.58 -7.93 -19.05
C ARG A 575 26.28 -8.83 -20.08
N GLU A 576 27.20 -8.28 -20.83
CA GLU A 576 27.85 -8.99 -21.92
C GLU A 576 29.00 -9.90 -21.48
N THR A 577 29.63 -9.59 -20.34
CA THR A 577 30.81 -10.32 -19.83
C THR A 577 30.63 -10.77 -18.39
N THR A 578 31.68 -11.37 -17.79
CA THR A 578 31.70 -11.71 -16.37
C THR A 578 31.83 -10.48 -15.45
N ALA A 579 32.19 -9.31 -15.97
CA ALA A 579 32.20 -8.05 -15.22
C ALA A 579 30.77 -7.66 -14.82
N GLN A 580 30.65 -7.01 -13.67
CA GLN A 580 29.39 -6.47 -13.19
C GLN A 580 29.10 -5.08 -13.81
N VAL A 581 29.11 -5.03 -15.14
CA VAL A 581 28.82 -3.82 -15.92
C VAL A 581 27.68 -4.14 -16.86
N LEU A 582 26.72 -3.23 -16.90
CA LEU A 582 25.56 -3.28 -17.79
C LEU A 582 25.76 -2.27 -18.92
N TYR A 583 25.32 -2.62 -20.11
CA TYR A 583 25.31 -1.76 -21.27
C TYR A 583 23.88 -1.62 -21.79
N ASN A 584 23.50 -0.43 -22.22
CA ASN A 584 22.17 -0.22 -22.79
C ASN A 584 22.17 -0.58 -24.27
N HIS A 585 21.13 -1.31 -24.65
CA HIS A 585 20.82 -1.68 -26.02
C HIS A 585 19.33 -1.51 -26.29
N ALA A 586 18.95 -1.10 -27.48
CA ALA A 586 17.58 -1.27 -27.92
C ALA A 586 17.37 -2.73 -28.36
N VAL A 587 16.24 -3.30 -27.96
CA VAL A 587 15.73 -4.59 -28.45
C VAL A 587 14.48 -4.26 -29.26
N TYR A 588 14.52 -4.50 -30.57
CA TYR A 588 13.47 -4.01 -31.47
C TYR A 588 12.98 -5.07 -32.44
N SER A 589 11.76 -4.87 -32.93
CA SER A 589 11.08 -5.73 -33.91
C SER A 589 10.44 -4.88 -34.99
N ASP A 590 10.63 -5.32 -36.27
CA ASP A 590 10.02 -4.71 -37.45
C ASP A 590 8.82 -5.51 -37.98
N ASP A 591 8.51 -6.65 -37.39
CA ASP A 591 7.47 -7.60 -37.79
C ASP A 591 6.39 -7.83 -36.71
N ASN A 592 6.09 -6.76 -35.93
CA ASN A 592 5.10 -6.77 -34.87
C ASN A 592 5.45 -7.77 -33.72
N GLY A 593 6.75 -7.90 -33.40
CA GLY A 593 7.24 -8.71 -32.29
C GLY A 593 7.36 -10.20 -32.59
N GLN A 594 7.34 -10.64 -33.86
CA GLN A 594 7.58 -12.04 -34.23
C GLN A 594 9.07 -12.39 -34.15
N THR A 595 9.93 -11.47 -34.60
CA THR A 595 11.40 -11.58 -34.44
C THR A 595 11.95 -10.33 -33.78
N TRP A 596 13.06 -10.50 -33.06
CA TRP A 596 13.69 -9.42 -32.31
C TRP A 596 15.16 -9.27 -32.66
N HIS A 597 15.63 -8.04 -32.64
CA HIS A 597 17.00 -7.66 -32.92
C HIS A 597 17.58 -6.84 -31.79
N VAL A 598 18.90 -6.88 -31.59
CA VAL A 598 19.60 -6.10 -30.57
C VAL A 598 20.49 -5.09 -31.24
N SER A 599 20.37 -3.83 -30.89
CA SER A 599 21.16 -2.71 -31.40
C SER A 599 22.62 -2.77 -30.96
N GLY A 600 23.46 -1.90 -31.53
CA GLY A 600 24.75 -1.53 -30.95
C GLY A 600 24.58 -0.96 -29.52
N ARG A 601 25.71 -0.84 -28.79
CA ARG A 601 25.71 -0.23 -27.44
C ARG A 601 25.33 1.24 -27.50
N ALA A 602 24.37 1.65 -26.65
CA ALA A 602 24.01 3.04 -26.47
C ALA A 602 24.79 3.72 -25.32
N SER A 603 25.46 2.92 -24.46
CA SER A 603 26.25 3.44 -23.35
C SER A 603 27.52 2.64 -23.11
N SER A 604 28.53 3.28 -22.51
CA SER A 604 29.75 2.59 -22.05
C SER A 604 29.56 1.90 -20.68
N SER A 605 28.56 2.29 -19.96
CA SER A 605 28.00 1.69 -18.74
C SER A 605 26.63 2.29 -18.55
N GLY A 606 25.68 1.54 -18.01
CA GLY A 606 24.31 2.03 -17.80
C GLY A 606 23.48 1.03 -17.03
N ASP A 607 22.23 1.35 -16.89
CA ASP A 607 21.22 0.53 -16.21
C ASP A 607 19.90 0.69 -16.96
N GLU A 608 18.74 0.75 -16.31
CA GLU A 608 17.46 0.97 -16.98
C GLU A 608 17.46 2.25 -17.82
N ALA A 609 16.81 2.20 -18.97
CA ALA A 609 16.72 3.34 -19.87
C ALA A 609 15.36 3.36 -20.59
N LYS A 610 15.02 4.50 -21.18
CA LYS A 610 13.80 4.73 -21.94
C LYS A 610 14.11 5.33 -23.30
N VAL A 611 13.26 5.07 -24.28
CA VAL A 611 13.37 5.62 -25.62
C VAL A 611 12.11 6.36 -26.03
N THR A 612 12.29 7.41 -26.81
CA THR A 612 11.21 8.10 -27.50
C THR A 612 11.63 8.52 -28.90
N GLU A 613 10.68 8.57 -29.83
CA GLU A 613 10.91 9.06 -31.18
C GLU A 613 10.82 10.58 -31.22
N LEU A 614 11.83 11.22 -31.79
CA LEU A 614 11.85 12.66 -32.05
C LEU A 614 11.06 12.99 -33.33
N VAL A 615 10.66 14.25 -33.48
CA VAL A 615 9.86 14.69 -34.65
C VAL A 615 10.53 14.49 -36.01
N ASP A 616 11.85 14.38 -36.03
CA ASP A 616 12.65 14.10 -37.22
C ASP A 616 12.94 12.60 -37.47
N GLY A 617 12.39 11.72 -36.63
CA GLY A 617 12.54 10.27 -36.72
C GLY A 617 13.76 9.70 -36.01
N ARG A 618 14.63 10.54 -35.42
CA ARG A 618 15.70 10.07 -34.54
C ARG A 618 15.13 9.45 -33.28
N ILE A 619 15.88 8.57 -32.63
CA ILE A 619 15.51 7.97 -31.36
C ILE A 619 16.37 8.55 -30.24
N LEU A 620 15.75 9.14 -29.26
CA LEU A 620 16.39 9.63 -28.03
C LEU A 620 16.26 8.58 -26.91
N MET A 621 17.39 8.23 -26.28
CA MET A 621 17.44 7.32 -25.14
C MET A 621 17.83 8.08 -23.86
N SER A 622 16.99 8.04 -22.83
CA SER A 622 17.29 8.48 -21.45
C SER A 622 17.87 7.33 -20.66
N ILE A 623 19.05 7.50 -20.06
CA ILE A 623 19.82 6.43 -19.41
C ILE A 623 19.94 6.71 -17.91
N ARG A 624 19.60 5.71 -17.08
CA ARG A 624 19.75 5.77 -15.63
C ARG A 624 21.21 5.98 -15.24
N HIS A 625 21.44 7.09 -14.52
CA HIS A 625 22.74 7.47 -13.99
C HIS A 625 22.55 8.29 -12.71
N ALA A 626 23.45 8.16 -11.75
CA ALA A 626 23.44 8.97 -10.52
C ALA A 626 24.01 10.37 -10.79
N GLY A 627 23.36 11.40 -10.30
CA GLY A 627 23.67 12.79 -10.55
C GLY A 627 22.98 13.27 -11.83
N ASN A 628 23.69 13.93 -12.73
CA ASN A 628 23.13 14.39 -13.99
C ASN A 628 22.76 13.21 -14.89
N ARG A 629 21.52 13.19 -15.41
CA ARG A 629 21.00 12.09 -16.21
C ARG A 629 21.72 12.01 -17.55
N TRP A 630 22.05 10.79 -18.00
CA TRP A 630 22.65 10.57 -19.32
C TRP A 630 21.60 10.36 -20.40
N TYR A 631 21.98 10.67 -21.64
CA TYR A 631 21.20 10.37 -22.82
C TYR A 631 22.09 10.03 -24.02
N ASN A 632 21.50 9.39 -25.03
CA ASN A 632 22.12 9.12 -26.31
C ASN A 632 21.09 9.23 -27.43
N ILE A 633 21.54 9.44 -28.66
CA ILE A 633 20.72 9.60 -29.86
C ILE A 633 21.14 8.59 -30.93
N SER A 634 20.14 8.00 -31.56
CA SER A 634 20.28 7.19 -32.78
C SER A 634 19.70 7.92 -33.97
N GLU A 635 20.40 7.88 -35.09
CA GLU A 635 20.00 8.49 -36.38
C GLU A 635 19.41 7.47 -37.37
N ASP A 636 19.40 6.20 -37.02
CA ASP A 636 19.01 5.07 -37.89
C ASP A 636 17.87 4.22 -37.28
N GLY A 637 17.02 4.86 -36.50
CA GLY A 637 15.85 4.19 -35.91
C GLY A 637 16.20 3.24 -34.76
N GLY A 638 17.30 3.48 -34.03
CA GLY A 638 17.71 2.74 -32.85
C GLY A 638 18.64 1.54 -33.13
N GLU A 639 19.19 1.38 -34.33
CA GLU A 639 20.11 0.29 -34.66
C GLU A 639 21.54 0.57 -34.19
N THR A 640 22.00 1.83 -34.36
CA THR A 640 23.28 2.31 -33.85
C THR A 640 23.11 3.60 -33.07
N TRP A 641 24.06 3.90 -32.19
CA TRP A 641 24.03 5.02 -31.26
C TRP A 641 25.29 5.86 -31.39
N GLN A 642 25.24 7.13 -31.01
CA GLN A 642 26.42 7.95 -30.92
C GLN A 642 27.47 7.27 -30.03
N PRO A 643 28.77 7.37 -30.35
CA PRO A 643 29.85 6.63 -29.68
C PRO A 643 30.03 7.01 -28.20
N THR A 644 29.51 8.17 -27.79
CA THR A 644 29.55 8.66 -26.40
C THR A 644 28.19 9.15 -25.98
N THR A 645 27.82 8.90 -24.71
CA THR A 645 26.65 9.48 -24.09
C THR A 645 26.83 10.98 -23.86
N SER A 646 25.74 11.72 -23.92
CA SER A 646 25.61 13.10 -23.49
C SER A 646 24.96 13.18 -22.09
N THR A 647 24.87 14.39 -21.52
CA THR A 647 24.39 14.58 -20.16
C THR A 647 23.40 15.75 -20.11
N TRP A 648 22.24 15.54 -19.50
CA TRP A 648 21.33 16.61 -19.13
C TRP A 648 21.75 17.20 -17.79
N TYR A 649 22.03 18.50 -17.76
CA TYR A 649 22.34 19.22 -16.54
C TYR A 649 21.11 19.70 -15.79
N ASP A 650 19.96 19.74 -16.47
CA ASP A 650 18.66 20.13 -15.92
C ASP A 650 18.00 19.00 -15.12
N ILE A 651 18.37 17.75 -15.35
CA ILE A 651 17.84 16.58 -14.67
C ILE A 651 18.90 15.99 -13.73
N ILE A 652 18.75 16.22 -12.43
CA ILE A 652 19.57 15.62 -11.39
C ILE A 652 18.77 14.52 -10.71
N ALA A 653 19.25 13.29 -10.80
CA ALA A 653 18.52 12.12 -10.33
C ALA A 653 19.40 11.16 -9.51
N PRO A 654 18.87 10.41 -8.56
CA PRO A 654 19.56 9.25 -8.00
C PRO A 654 19.70 8.16 -9.08
N ALA A 655 20.46 7.11 -8.78
CA ALA A 655 20.44 5.92 -9.65
C ALA A 655 19.06 5.24 -9.53
N CYS A 656 18.08 5.76 -10.28
CA CYS A 656 16.69 5.29 -10.28
C CYS A 656 16.14 5.24 -11.70
N ASN A 657 15.23 4.29 -11.95
CA ASN A 657 14.46 4.28 -13.17
C ASN A 657 13.54 5.52 -13.22
N GLY A 658 13.21 5.94 -14.43
CA GLY A 658 12.25 7.00 -14.72
C GLY A 658 11.57 6.68 -16.03
N ASP A 659 10.72 7.56 -16.51
CA ASP A 659 10.08 7.37 -17.80
C ASP A 659 10.27 8.59 -18.71
N MET A 660 10.13 8.38 -20.02
CA MET A 660 10.23 9.43 -21.02
C MET A 660 9.32 9.11 -22.20
N ILE A 661 8.38 10.00 -22.46
CA ILE A 661 7.39 9.82 -23.54
C ILE A 661 7.23 11.07 -24.40
N ARG A 662 6.79 10.88 -25.64
CA ARG A 662 6.25 11.94 -26.49
C ARG A 662 4.87 12.35 -25.95
N TYR A 663 4.69 13.63 -25.60
CA TYR A 663 3.39 14.15 -25.19
C TYR A 663 2.57 14.64 -26.38
N THR A 664 3.12 15.58 -27.15
CA THR A 664 2.52 16.12 -28.37
C THR A 664 3.55 16.32 -29.45
N SER A 665 3.11 16.33 -30.72
CA SER A 665 3.97 16.57 -31.89
C SER A 665 3.26 17.44 -32.92
N GLU A 666 3.97 18.43 -33.47
CA GLU A 666 3.48 19.22 -34.58
C GLU A 666 3.20 18.35 -35.82
N ASN A 667 3.96 17.25 -36.02
CA ASN A 667 3.68 16.26 -37.05
C ASN A 667 2.33 15.55 -36.89
N GLN A 668 1.76 15.58 -35.71
CA GLN A 668 0.42 15.05 -35.38
C GLN A 668 -0.64 16.17 -35.32
N GLY A 669 -0.30 17.42 -35.74
CA GLY A 669 -1.19 18.55 -35.78
C GLY A 669 -1.31 19.35 -34.46
N TYR A 670 -0.53 19.03 -33.43
CA TYR A 670 -0.52 19.85 -32.21
C TYR A 670 0.25 21.16 -32.41
N ASN A 671 -0.01 22.12 -31.53
CA ASN A 671 0.59 23.46 -31.58
C ASN A 671 2.08 23.50 -31.18
N LYS A 672 2.57 22.48 -30.47
CA LYS A 672 3.96 22.38 -29.99
C LYS A 672 4.42 20.94 -29.94
N ASN A 673 5.73 20.74 -30.14
CA ASN A 673 6.41 19.51 -29.80
C ASN A 673 6.70 19.49 -28.29
N ARG A 674 6.27 18.46 -27.57
CA ARG A 674 6.56 18.29 -26.14
C ARG A 674 6.99 16.89 -25.82
N LEU A 675 8.06 16.76 -25.04
CA LEU A 675 8.44 15.53 -24.36
C LEU A 675 8.16 15.66 -22.86
N LEU A 676 7.77 14.57 -22.22
CA LEU A 676 7.69 14.46 -20.78
C LEU A 676 8.75 13.48 -20.27
N HIS A 677 9.34 13.78 -19.12
CA HIS A 677 10.23 12.90 -18.41
C HIS A 677 9.85 12.86 -16.91
N SER A 678 9.81 11.69 -16.31
CA SER A 678 9.58 11.52 -14.87
C SER A 678 10.73 10.80 -14.20
N VAL A 679 11.21 11.31 -13.04
CA VAL A 679 12.28 10.68 -12.25
C VAL A 679 12.35 11.34 -10.86
N PRO A 680 12.82 10.64 -9.80
CA PRO A 680 13.14 11.28 -8.52
C PRO A 680 14.20 12.38 -8.68
N TYR A 681 14.03 13.49 -7.97
CA TYR A 681 14.96 14.62 -8.00
C TYR A 681 16.02 14.52 -6.91
N GLY A 682 17.28 14.76 -7.27
CA GLY A 682 18.38 14.87 -6.31
C GLY A 682 19.15 13.56 -6.12
N SER A 683 19.64 13.30 -4.91
CA SER A 683 20.52 12.16 -4.61
C SER A 683 19.79 10.95 -4.01
N ASN A 684 18.56 11.13 -3.55
CA ASN A 684 17.76 10.09 -2.87
C ASN A 684 16.54 9.69 -3.72
N ARG A 685 15.98 8.51 -3.44
CA ARG A 685 14.70 8.08 -4.02
C ARG A 685 13.55 8.79 -3.31
N GLU A 686 13.35 10.04 -3.67
CA GLU A 686 12.31 10.94 -3.19
C GLU A 686 12.02 12.00 -4.25
N LYS A 687 10.91 12.71 -4.10
CA LYS A 687 10.57 13.86 -4.94
C LYS A 687 10.47 13.50 -6.42
N VAL A 688 9.64 12.49 -6.76
CA VAL A 688 9.35 12.21 -8.17
C VAL A 688 8.82 13.47 -8.82
N THR A 689 9.57 13.92 -9.83
CA THR A 689 9.38 15.17 -10.55
C THR A 689 9.09 14.86 -12.01
N VAL A 690 8.13 15.57 -12.60
CA VAL A 690 7.83 15.52 -14.02
C VAL A 690 8.42 16.77 -14.68
N TYR A 691 9.15 16.55 -15.78
CA TYR A 691 9.81 17.57 -16.57
C TYR A 691 9.15 17.69 -17.94
N VAL A 692 9.17 18.88 -18.54
CA VAL A 692 8.69 19.15 -19.91
C VAL A 692 9.83 19.74 -20.74
N SER A 693 10.03 19.18 -21.93
CA SER A 693 10.92 19.72 -22.96
C SER A 693 10.11 20.17 -24.17
N TYR A 694 10.52 21.30 -24.77
CA TYR A 694 9.92 21.89 -25.97
C TYR A 694 10.87 21.89 -27.18
N ASP A 695 12.07 21.35 -27.00
CA ASP A 695 13.16 21.36 -27.97
C ASP A 695 13.73 19.96 -28.23
N GLU A 696 12.83 18.97 -28.23
CA GLU A 696 13.18 17.57 -28.52
C GLU A 696 14.19 16.95 -27.53
N GLY A 697 14.14 17.41 -26.26
CA GLY A 697 14.98 16.89 -25.20
C GLY A 697 16.37 17.53 -25.12
N GLU A 698 16.62 18.66 -25.80
CA GLU A 698 17.86 19.41 -25.62
C GLU A 698 17.90 20.05 -24.24
N THR A 699 16.80 20.69 -23.81
CA THR A 699 16.61 21.27 -22.47
C THR A 699 15.28 20.88 -21.85
N TRP A 700 15.20 21.02 -20.51
CA TRP A 700 14.03 20.68 -19.69
C TRP A 700 13.63 21.86 -18.80
N PRO A 701 13.13 22.96 -19.38
CA PRO A 701 12.94 24.24 -18.67
C PRO A 701 11.80 24.24 -17.65
N VAL A 702 10.86 23.30 -17.75
CA VAL A 702 9.73 23.18 -16.83
C VAL A 702 9.87 21.88 -16.03
N SER A 703 9.65 21.99 -14.72
CA SER A 703 9.63 20.82 -13.83
C SER A 703 8.70 21.06 -12.64
N LYS A 704 7.93 20.05 -12.25
CA LYS A 704 7.09 20.09 -11.05
C LYS A 704 7.26 18.79 -10.25
N CYS A 705 7.51 18.95 -8.95
CA CYS A 705 7.52 17.83 -8.01
C CYS A 705 6.10 17.35 -7.77
N ILE A 706 5.80 16.10 -8.15
CA ILE A 706 4.48 15.51 -7.98
C ILE A 706 4.37 14.83 -6.62
N VAL A 707 5.38 14.04 -6.24
CA VAL A 707 5.43 13.28 -4.97
C VAL A 707 6.58 13.82 -4.12
N PRO A 708 6.33 14.69 -3.13
CA PRO A 708 7.39 15.43 -2.43
C PRO A 708 8.12 14.63 -1.34
N TYR A 709 7.80 13.39 -1.13
CA TYR A 709 8.36 12.49 -0.12
C TYR A 709 9.05 11.28 -0.77
N SER A 710 9.29 10.21 0.01
CA SER A 710 9.93 8.97 -0.47
C SER A 710 9.16 8.39 -1.66
N SER A 711 9.82 8.30 -2.79
CA SER A 711 9.25 7.83 -4.06
C SER A 711 10.36 7.38 -4.99
N ALA A 712 10.07 6.42 -5.87
CA ALA A 712 11.12 5.79 -6.65
C ALA A 712 10.75 5.67 -8.15
N TYR A 713 10.45 4.47 -8.62
CA TYR A 713 10.16 4.22 -10.03
C TYR A 713 8.83 4.87 -10.43
N SER A 714 8.77 5.35 -11.67
CA SER A 714 7.60 5.99 -12.23
C SER A 714 7.44 5.67 -13.70
N SER A 715 6.21 5.69 -14.19
CA SER A 715 5.84 5.51 -15.59
C SER A 715 4.74 6.51 -15.97
N LEU A 716 4.77 7.00 -17.20
CA LEU A 716 3.89 8.05 -17.71
C LEU A 716 2.95 7.50 -18.79
N CYS A 717 1.74 8.03 -18.85
CA CYS A 717 0.84 7.85 -19.99
C CYS A 717 0.08 9.15 -20.30
N ILE A 718 -0.56 9.21 -21.46
CA ILE A 718 -1.36 10.35 -21.89
C ILE A 718 -2.79 9.85 -22.09
N LEU A 719 -3.75 10.50 -21.47
CA LEU A 719 -5.16 10.16 -21.58
C LEU A 719 -5.77 10.78 -22.86
N PRO A 720 -6.92 10.28 -23.33
CA PRO A 720 -7.53 10.78 -24.57
C PRO A 720 -7.89 12.26 -24.56
N ASP A 721 -8.14 12.84 -23.38
CA ASP A 721 -8.42 14.25 -23.18
C ASP A 721 -7.16 15.12 -23.08
N GLY A 722 -5.97 14.53 -23.22
CA GLY A 722 -4.69 15.19 -23.13
C GLY A 722 -4.16 15.31 -21.70
N THR A 723 -4.85 14.84 -20.70
CA THR A 723 -4.32 14.83 -19.34
C THR A 723 -3.20 13.80 -19.17
N ILE A 724 -2.35 14.02 -18.17
CA ILE A 724 -1.13 13.26 -17.96
C ILE A 724 -1.33 12.29 -16.80
N GLY A 725 -1.17 10.99 -17.09
CA GLY A 725 -1.13 9.95 -16.08
C GLY A 725 0.29 9.66 -15.62
N LEU A 726 0.50 9.57 -14.31
CA LEU A 726 1.75 9.15 -13.68
C LEU A 726 1.46 8.00 -12.73
N TYR A 727 2.06 6.85 -12.97
CA TYR A 727 2.01 5.69 -12.08
C TYR A 727 3.36 5.55 -11.37
N VAL A 728 3.36 5.55 -10.04
CA VAL A 728 4.58 5.76 -9.25
C VAL A 728 4.63 4.89 -8.00
N GLU A 729 5.84 4.49 -7.61
CA GLU A 729 6.16 3.92 -6.29
C GLU A 729 6.32 5.05 -5.28
N GLU A 730 5.57 5.01 -4.19
CA GLU A 730 5.73 5.96 -3.10
C GLU A 730 5.60 5.31 -1.72
N ALA A 731 6.25 5.90 -0.72
CA ALA A 731 6.17 5.50 0.68
C ALA A 731 5.85 6.74 1.54
N TYR A 732 4.58 6.93 1.85
CA TYR A 732 4.11 8.04 2.64
C TYR A 732 4.18 7.74 4.13
N ALA A 733 4.57 8.74 4.92
CA ALA A 733 4.49 8.80 6.38
C ALA A 733 4.98 7.55 7.13
N GLY A 734 6.12 6.96 6.69
CA GLY A 734 6.75 5.85 7.40
C GLY A 734 6.18 4.47 7.09
N ALA A 735 5.48 4.33 5.97
CA ALA A 735 5.06 3.04 5.47
C ALA A 735 6.25 2.10 5.25
N SER A 736 6.12 0.84 5.62
CA SER A 736 7.13 -0.18 5.38
C SER A 736 7.02 -0.70 3.94
N GLY A 737 7.78 -0.10 3.01
CA GLY A 737 7.76 -0.46 1.59
C GLY A 737 7.00 0.55 0.74
N TYR A 738 7.03 0.33 -0.58
CA TYR A 738 6.34 1.19 -1.53
C TYR A 738 4.91 0.72 -1.77
N SER A 739 4.01 1.69 -1.89
CA SER A 739 2.71 1.55 -2.54
C SER A 739 2.80 1.99 -3.99
N THR A 740 1.88 1.55 -4.84
CA THR A 740 1.78 2.04 -6.21
C THR A 740 0.53 2.90 -6.35
N VAL A 741 0.74 4.14 -6.79
CA VAL A 741 -0.29 5.18 -6.84
C VAL A 741 -0.37 5.77 -8.23
N PHE A 742 -1.57 6.01 -8.70
CA PHE A 742 -1.84 6.68 -9.97
C PHE A 742 -2.27 8.13 -9.72
N TYR A 743 -1.64 9.04 -10.44
CA TYR A 743 -1.91 10.47 -10.49
C TYR A 743 -2.39 10.85 -11.87
N ASN A 744 -3.43 11.65 -11.98
CA ASN A 744 -3.85 12.31 -13.22
C ASN A 744 -3.91 13.81 -13.00
N PHE A 745 -3.29 14.58 -13.90
CA PHE A 745 -3.23 16.05 -13.85
C PHE A 745 -3.15 16.66 -15.25
N SER A 746 -3.53 17.93 -15.35
CA SER A 746 -3.46 18.67 -16.61
C SER A 746 -2.06 19.22 -16.90
N LEU A 747 -1.81 19.59 -18.15
CA LEU A 747 -0.60 20.32 -18.54
C LEU A 747 -0.58 21.71 -17.91
N GLU A 748 -1.71 22.36 -17.82
CA GLU A 748 -1.90 23.66 -17.17
C GLU A 748 -1.42 23.63 -15.73
N TRP A 749 -1.87 22.63 -14.98
CA TRP A 749 -1.44 22.43 -13.60
C TRP A 749 0.07 22.12 -13.53
N LEU A 750 0.58 21.25 -14.41
CA LEU A 750 2.00 20.88 -14.44
C LEU A 750 2.91 22.08 -14.67
N THR A 751 2.46 23.03 -15.50
CA THR A 751 3.25 24.18 -15.95
C THR A 751 2.89 25.51 -15.24
N ASP A 752 2.11 25.42 -14.15
CA ASP A 752 1.63 26.60 -13.40
C ASP A 752 0.89 27.62 -14.28
N GLY A 753 0.17 27.11 -15.31
CA GLY A 753 -0.60 27.92 -16.27
C GLY A 753 0.20 28.51 -17.44
N GLU A 754 1.50 28.23 -17.53
CA GLU A 754 2.37 28.75 -18.60
C GLU A 754 2.14 28.05 -19.96
N ASP A 755 1.54 26.83 -19.93
CA ASP A 755 1.23 26.07 -21.14
C ASP A 755 -0.11 25.34 -20.99
N THR A 756 -0.85 25.23 -22.09
CA THR A 756 -2.15 24.57 -22.14
C THR A 756 -2.16 23.46 -23.18
N PHE A 757 -2.88 22.38 -22.88
CA PHE A 757 -3.16 21.37 -23.87
C PHE A 757 -4.21 21.89 -24.85
N GLU A 758 -3.78 22.19 -26.07
CA GLU A 758 -4.70 22.43 -27.17
C GLU A 758 -4.88 21.12 -27.92
N PRO A 759 -6.08 20.49 -27.84
CA PRO A 759 -6.37 19.37 -28.72
C PRO A 759 -6.05 19.82 -30.13
N ASN A 760 -5.32 18.98 -30.91
CA ASN A 760 -4.92 19.42 -32.22
C ASN A 760 -6.15 19.96 -32.95
N GLY A 761 -6.19 21.28 -33.09
CA GLY A 761 -7.06 21.91 -34.04
C GLY A 761 -6.55 21.45 -35.39
N VAL A 762 -6.88 20.21 -35.74
CA VAL A 762 -6.61 19.70 -37.05
C VAL A 762 -7.29 20.69 -37.97
N ALA A 763 -6.49 21.58 -38.52
CA ALA A 763 -6.68 21.91 -39.90
C ALA A 763 -6.44 20.61 -40.69
N ASP A 764 -7.24 19.58 -40.42
CA ASP A 764 -7.40 18.45 -41.28
C ASP A 764 -8.29 18.97 -42.42
N ASP A 765 -7.65 19.56 -43.41
CA ASP A 765 -8.28 19.88 -44.68
C ASP A 765 -8.81 18.61 -45.37
N GLN A 766 -8.73 17.43 -44.73
CA GLN A 766 -9.29 16.18 -45.24
C GLN A 766 -10.26 15.47 -44.28
N HIS A 767 -10.36 15.86 -42.99
CA HIS A 767 -11.38 15.41 -42.04
C HIS A 767 -11.69 16.50 -40.99
N ALA A 768 -12.08 17.71 -41.45
CA ALA A 768 -12.88 18.57 -40.62
C ALA A 768 -14.11 17.74 -40.25
N PHE A 769 -14.20 17.22 -39.03
CA PHE A 769 -15.49 16.89 -38.43
C PHE A 769 -16.24 18.21 -38.39
N ASN A 770 -16.96 18.48 -39.47
CA ASN A 770 -17.90 19.56 -39.52
C ASN A 770 -18.85 19.35 -38.34
N THR A 771 -18.62 20.08 -37.25
CA THR A 771 -19.42 19.98 -36.04
C THR A 771 -20.82 20.42 -36.39
N LEU A 772 -21.74 19.47 -36.30
CA LEU A 772 -23.15 19.76 -36.48
C LEU A 772 -23.65 20.57 -35.30
N LYS A 773 -24.22 21.74 -35.55
CA LYS A 773 -24.79 22.55 -34.48
C LYS A 773 -26.12 21.95 -34.04
N VAL A 774 -26.21 21.62 -32.75
CA VAL A 774 -27.34 20.94 -32.12
C VAL A 774 -27.72 21.75 -30.87
N TYR A 775 -28.93 22.28 -30.82
CA TYR A 775 -29.38 23.11 -29.69
C TYR A 775 -30.89 23.01 -29.45
N PRO A 776 -31.38 23.17 -28.20
CA PRO A 776 -30.58 23.18 -27.00
C PRO A 776 -29.97 21.79 -26.71
N SER A 777 -28.84 21.79 -26.03
CA SER A 777 -28.28 20.60 -25.45
C SER A 777 -27.72 20.97 -24.06
N PRO A 778 -28.33 20.54 -22.97
CA PRO A 778 -29.40 19.52 -22.86
C PRO A 778 -30.78 19.92 -23.46
N ALA A 779 -31.52 18.93 -23.97
CA ALA A 779 -32.88 19.05 -24.45
C ALA A 779 -33.81 18.11 -23.69
N SER A 780 -35.05 18.52 -23.40
CA SER A 780 -36.08 17.70 -22.74
C SER A 780 -37.30 17.40 -23.62
N SER A 781 -37.50 18.15 -24.70
CA SER A 781 -38.63 17.95 -25.58
C SER A 781 -38.23 18.00 -27.05
N PHE A 782 -37.60 19.04 -27.51
CA PHE A 782 -37.17 19.23 -28.89
C PHE A 782 -35.72 19.67 -28.98
N VAL A 783 -35.06 19.25 -30.07
CA VAL A 783 -33.72 19.70 -30.45
C VAL A 783 -33.75 20.23 -31.88
N THR A 784 -33.10 21.36 -32.13
CA THR A 784 -32.92 21.94 -33.45
C THR A 784 -31.51 21.61 -33.95
N ILE A 785 -31.39 21.16 -35.17
CA ILE A 785 -30.16 20.80 -35.85
C ILE A 785 -30.01 21.65 -37.11
N GLU A 786 -28.91 22.36 -37.26
CA GLU A 786 -28.59 23.07 -38.50
C GLU A 786 -28.27 22.08 -39.61
N THR A 787 -28.95 22.20 -40.75
CA THR A 787 -28.94 21.15 -41.79
C THR A 787 -28.43 21.66 -43.14
N GLU A 788 -27.76 22.79 -43.18
CA GLU A 788 -27.20 23.34 -44.43
C GLU A 788 -26.21 22.35 -45.08
N GLY A 789 -26.49 21.94 -46.31
CA GLY A 789 -25.70 20.98 -47.07
C GLY A 789 -25.93 19.51 -46.71
N LEU A 790 -26.88 19.19 -45.81
CA LEU A 790 -27.19 17.82 -45.43
C LEU A 790 -28.33 17.23 -46.27
N MET A 791 -28.30 15.91 -46.46
CA MET A 791 -29.40 15.14 -47.03
C MET A 791 -30.17 14.30 -45.99
N ALA A 792 -29.54 14.03 -44.85
CA ALA A 792 -30.18 13.30 -43.76
C ALA A 792 -29.48 13.59 -42.40
N VAL A 793 -30.24 13.42 -41.30
CA VAL A 793 -29.76 13.48 -39.93
C VAL A 793 -30.15 12.18 -39.22
N ASN A 794 -29.21 11.53 -38.64
CA ASN A 794 -29.35 10.34 -37.81
C ASN A 794 -29.07 10.67 -36.35
N ILE A 795 -29.87 10.16 -35.40
CA ILE A 795 -29.56 10.22 -33.97
C ILE A 795 -29.24 8.82 -33.52
N LEU A 796 -28.08 8.67 -32.90
CA LEU A 796 -27.52 7.41 -32.39
C LEU A 796 -27.47 7.49 -30.87
N ASN A 797 -27.78 6.39 -30.16
CA ASN A 797 -27.58 6.32 -28.71
C ASN A 797 -26.08 6.17 -28.35
N GLY A 798 -25.75 6.15 -27.05
CA GLY A 798 -24.39 5.99 -26.56
C GLY A 798 -23.70 4.68 -26.97
N MET A 799 -24.45 3.69 -27.50
CA MET A 799 -23.91 2.44 -28.06
C MET A 799 -23.77 2.47 -29.58
N GLY A 800 -23.97 3.63 -30.24
CA GLY A 800 -23.94 3.77 -31.70
C GLY A 800 -25.16 3.19 -32.45
N GLN A 801 -26.24 2.84 -31.77
CA GLN A 801 -27.43 2.31 -32.41
C GLN A 801 -28.33 3.45 -32.89
N LEU A 802 -28.82 3.33 -34.10
CA LEU A 802 -29.73 4.32 -34.69
C LEU A 802 -31.06 4.38 -33.92
N VAL A 803 -31.36 5.54 -33.35
CA VAL A 803 -32.61 5.83 -32.61
C VAL A 803 -33.64 6.53 -33.50
N LYS A 804 -33.17 7.50 -34.31
CA LYS A 804 -34.06 8.26 -35.23
C LYS A 804 -33.28 8.69 -36.47
N SER A 805 -33.93 8.68 -37.60
CA SER A 805 -33.42 9.20 -38.87
C SER A 805 -34.42 10.17 -39.47
N VAL A 806 -33.94 11.31 -39.92
CA VAL A 806 -34.73 12.34 -40.57
C VAL A 806 -34.08 12.73 -41.88
N ARG A 807 -34.85 12.71 -42.97
CA ARG A 807 -34.40 13.22 -44.27
C ARG A 807 -34.51 14.72 -44.31
N VAL A 808 -33.51 15.38 -44.88
CA VAL A 808 -33.44 16.83 -45.05
C VAL A 808 -33.72 17.16 -46.51
N ASP A 809 -34.80 17.90 -46.78
CA ASP A 809 -35.23 18.26 -48.16
C ASP A 809 -34.90 19.73 -48.51
N GLY A 810 -33.69 20.20 -48.05
CA GLY A 810 -33.19 21.54 -48.35
C GLY A 810 -33.50 22.59 -47.28
N ASP A 811 -34.07 22.22 -46.16
CA ASP A 811 -34.29 23.11 -45.02
C ASP A 811 -32.97 23.50 -44.33
N SER A 812 -32.86 24.73 -43.84
CA SER A 812 -31.66 25.22 -43.14
C SER A 812 -31.54 24.65 -41.71
N HIS A 813 -32.60 24.10 -41.16
CA HIS A 813 -32.65 23.44 -39.86
C HIS A 813 -33.78 22.41 -39.80
N VAL A 814 -33.61 21.41 -38.94
CA VAL A 814 -34.67 20.43 -38.62
C VAL A 814 -34.88 20.40 -37.10
N GLU A 815 -36.15 20.39 -36.71
CA GLU A 815 -36.56 20.22 -35.32
C GLU A 815 -36.94 18.76 -35.08
N ILE A 816 -36.35 18.14 -34.07
CA ILE A 816 -36.56 16.72 -33.73
C ILE A 816 -37.13 16.61 -32.33
N ASP A 817 -38.30 15.98 -32.22
CA ASP A 817 -38.90 15.60 -30.94
C ASP A 817 -38.06 14.50 -30.28
N VAL A 818 -37.58 14.78 -29.06
CA VAL A 818 -36.76 13.91 -28.22
C VAL A 818 -37.42 13.61 -26.85
N ALA A 819 -38.69 14.05 -26.64
CA ALA A 819 -39.42 13.82 -25.39
C ALA A 819 -39.61 12.34 -25.04
N GLY A 820 -39.49 11.44 -26.02
CA GLY A 820 -39.58 9.99 -25.82
C GLY A 820 -38.25 9.28 -25.70
N PHE A 821 -37.13 10.03 -25.68
CA PHE A 821 -35.81 9.45 -25.55
C PHE A 821 -35.46 9.27 -24.06
N THR A 822 -34.76 8.22 -23.74
CA THR A 822 -34.20 8.06 -22.38
C THR A 822 -33.14 9.14 -22.09
N PRO A 823 -33.14 9.74 -20.91
CA PRO A 823 -32.08 10.68 -20.52
C PRO A 823 -30.67 10.09 -20.71
N GLY A 824 -29.79 10.87 -21.33
CA GLY A 824 -28.45 10.38 -21.64
C GLY A 824 -27.79 11.13 -22.81
N ILE A 825 -26.63 10.63 -23.23
CA ILE A 825 -25.84 11.17 -24.33
C ILE A 825 -26.24 10.47 -25.63
N TYR A 826 -26.45 11.26 -26.67
CA TYR A 826 -26.72 10.84 -28.04
C TYR A 826 -25.76 11.52 -29.01
N PHE A 827 -25.46 10.85 -30.12
CA PHE A 827 -24.67 11.39 -31.21
C PHE A 827 -25.60 11.71 -32.39
N VAL A 828 -25.40 12.88 -32.95
CA VAL A 828 -26.19 13.34 -34.12
C VAL A 828 -25.27 13.31 -35.32
N GLU A 829 -25.57 12.44 -36.29
CA GLU A 829 -24.85 12.31 -37.56
C GLU A 829 -25.59 13.01 -38.67
N GLY A 830 -24.99 14.03 -39.26
CA GLY A 830 -25.49 14.69 -40.49
C GLY A 830 -24.80 14.07 -41.70
N ILE A 831 -25.59 13.61 -42.69
CA ILE A 831 -25.06 13.07 -43.94
C ILE A 831 -25.16 14.15 -45.02
N GLU A 832 -24.07 14.54 -45.61
CA GLU A 832 -23.97 15.55 -46.65
C GLU A 832 -24.32 14.99 -48.02
N VAL A 833 -24.75 15.87 -48.92
CA VAL A 833 -25.09 15.51 -50.31
C VAL A 833 -23.93 14.91 -51.11
N ASN A 834 -22.70 15.25 -50.76
CA ASN A 834 -21.47 14.73 -51.36
C ASN A 834 -20.98 13.40 -50.72
N GLY A 835 -21.74 12.85 -49.76
CA GLY A 835 -21.40 11.67 -48.97
C GLY A 835 -20.55 11.90 -47.73
N GLY A 836 -20.17 13.15 -47.43
CA GLY A 836 -19.51 13.55 -46.21
C GLY A 836 -20.41 13.37 -44.98
N ARG A 837 -19.80 13.38 -43.80
CA ARG A 837 -20.51 13.27 -42.52
C ARG A 837 -20.13 14.40 -41.59
N LYS A 838 -21.16 14.93 -40.87
CA LYS A 838 -20.98 15.87 -39.75
C LYS A 838 -21.46 15.17 -38.48
N ILE A 839 -20.79 15.42 -37.36
CA ILE A 839 -21.21 14.83 -36.08
C ILE A 839 -21.46 15.93 -35.04
N GLY A 840 -22.56 15.82 -34.31
CA GLY A 840 -22.92 16.65 -33.17
C GLY A 840 -23.20 15.82 -31.94
N ARG A 841 -23.14 16.43 -30.77
CA ARG A 841 -23.51 15.80 -29.51
C ARG A 841 -24.83 16.39 -29.01
N LEU A 842 -25.73 15.52 -28.56
CA LEU A 842 -26.99 15.87 -27.93
C LEU A 842 -27.05 15.25 -26.54
N ILE A 843 -27.34 16.03 -25.52
CA ILE A 843 -27.70 15.55 -24.19
C ILE A 843 -29.21 15.63 -24.07
N VAL A 844 -29.87 14.53 -23.74
CA VAL A 844 -31.31 14.50 -23.40
C VAL A 844 -31.41 14.46 -21.87
N ALA A 845 -32.09 15.46 -21.31
CA ALA A 845 -32.37 15.56 -19.88
C ALA A 845 -33.83 15.18 -19.59
N ASP A 846 -34.17 14.91 -18.33
CA ASP A 846 -35.53 14.63 -17.86
C ASP A 846 -36.52 15.81 -18.12
#